data_f16226b6ecc25d0f04bffa0597944a74
#
_entry.id   f16226b6ecc25d0f04bffa0597944a74
#
_cell.length_a   1.000
_cell.length_b   1.000
_cell.length_c   1.000
_cell.angle_alpha   90.00
_cell.angle_beta   90.00
_cell.angle_gamma   90.00
#
_symmetry.space_group_name_H-M   'P 1'
#
loop_
_entity.id
_entity.type
_entity.pdbx_description
1 polymer ?
#
loop_
_entity_poly.entity_id
_entity_poly.type
_entity_poly.pdbx_seq_one_letter_code
_entity_poly.pdbx_strand_id
1 'polypeptide(L)'
;MFDITTRDIKYLQGVGPQRAGMLNKELNIFSLRDLLYYFPYKYVDRSRLYYIHEIDGNMPYIQLKGQILSFETIGEGRQRRLVAHFSDGTGVVDLVWFQGIKYLMGRYKAHEEYIVFGKPTVFNGRVNMAHPDIDPAKDLTLSTMGLQPYYNTTEKMKRAGLNSHALEKLMANAFALLQGEMPETLSPRIVEEHHLMSLDEALRNIHFPQNPDRLRKAQYRLKFEELFYIQLNILRYTKDRQRKFRGLYFGKVGEVFNTFYSQNLPFQLTGAQKRVIKEIRKDMGSGRQMNRLLQGDVGSGKTLVALMSMLIALDNGYQACMMAPTEILAAQHFETIRQMLFGMNVRVELLMGSVKGKKREEILKGLLTGEVQILIGTHAVLEDTVNFSSLGMVVIDEQHRFGVAQRAKLWAKNACPPHVLVMTATPIPRTLAMTLYGDLDVSVIDELPPGRKPIQTIHQFDNRRPSLYAGIRKQIEEGRQVYIVYPLIKESEKMDIKNLEEGYEHICAEFPDCKVSKVHGQMKPAEKDAEMQRFVNAETQIMVATTVIEVGVNVPNASVMVIENAERFGLSQLHQLRGRVGRGADQSYCILVTSYKLSEETRKRLEIMVQTNDGFEIAEADLKLRGPGDLEGTQQSGVAFDLKIADIARDGQLLQYVREVALAIVEEDPTGVLPENEVLWRQLQALQKTHVNWAAIS
;
A
#
# COMPACT_ATOMS: atom_id res chain seq x y z
N MET A 1 4.65 3.24 -40.17
CA MET A 1 3.29 2.77 -40.18
C MET A 1 2.48 3.56 -39.16
N PHE A 2 1.40 4.20 -39.57
CA PHE A 2 0.59 5.01 -38.65
C PHE A 2 -0.14 4.07 -37.71
N ASP A 3 0.12 4.17 -36.40
CA ASP A 3 -0.55 3.33 -35.41
C ASP A 3 -1.98 3.85 -35.20
N ILE A 4 -2.96 3.13 -35.76
CA ILE A 4 -4.38 3.49 -35.67
C ILE A 4 -4.87 3.61 -34.23
N THR A 5 -4.21 2.94 -33.28
CA THR A 5 -4.58 2.98 -31.87
C THR A 5 -4.29 4.33 -31.21
N THR A 6 -3.39 5.14 -31.78
CA THR A 6 -3.08 6.49 -31.29
C THR A 6 -4.00 7.57 -31.83
N ARG A 7 -4.97 7.21 -32.69
CA ARG A 7 -5.94 8.13 -33.27
C ARG A 7 -6.81 8.76 -32.18
N ASP A 8 -7.02 10.07 -32.30
CA ASP A 8 -7.88 10.83 -31.39
C ASP A 8 -9.30 10.25 -31.34
N ILE A 9 -9.82 10.06 -30.14
CA ILE A 9 -11.10 9.41 -29.86
C ILE A 9 -12.30 10.10 -30.53
N LYS A 10 -12.18 11.40 -30.83
CA LYS A 10 -13.25 12.17 -31.50
C LYS A 10 -13.63 11.65 -32.89
N TYR A 11 -12.71 10.89 -33.52
CA TYR A 11 -12.94 10.31 -34.86
C TYR A 11 -13.59 8.93 -34.80
N LEU A 12 -13.83 8.40 -33.60
CA LEU A 12 -14.56 7.15 -33.45
C LEU A 12 -16.06 7.37 -33.71
N GLN A 13 -16.65 6.47 -34.48
CA GLN A 13 -18.09 6.50 -34.74
C GLN A 13 -18.89 6.48 -33.43
N GLY A 14 -19.77 7.47 -33.26
CA GLY A 14 -20.61 7.64 -32.08
C GLY A 14 -20.02 8.54 -30.99
N VAL A 15 -18.80 9.07 -31.15
CA VAL A 15 -18.17 9.96 -30.17
C VAL A 15 -18.43 11.44 -30.50
N GLY A 16 -17.85 11.97 -31.55
CA GLY A 16 -17.91 13.40 -31.88
C GLY A 16 -17.25 14.34 -30.85
N PRO A 17 -17.16 15.66 -31.11
CA PRO A 17 -16.38 16.58 -30.27
C PRO A 17 -16.89 16.71 -28.83
N GLN A 18 -18.21 16.74 -28.61
CA GLN A 18 -18.79 16.92 -27.27
C GLN A 18 -18.55 15.70 -26.36
N ARG A 19 -18.78 14.49 -26.89
CA ARG A 19 -18.53 13.25 -26.16
C ARG A 19 -17.04 13.01 -25.95
N ALA A 20 -16.19 13.37 -26.92
CA ALA A 20 -14.75 13.33 -26.78
C ALA A 20 -14.28 14.21 -25.61
N GLY A 21 -14.76 15.46 -25.55
CA GLY A 21 -14.43 16.35 -24.42
C GLY A 21 -14.86 15.82 -23.06
N MET A 22 -15.95 15.05 -23.01
CA MET A 22 -16.42 14.41 -21.79
C MET A 22 -15.57 13.19 -21.43
N LEU A 23 -15.26 12.32 -22.39
CA LEU A 23 -14.36 11.16 -22.20
C LEU A 23 -12.98 11.60 -21.74
N ASN A 24 -12.44 12.69 -22.32
CA ASN A 24 -11.16 13.25 -21.91
C ASN A 24 -11.15 13.75 -20.46
N LYS A 25 -12.20 14.51 -20.07
CA LYS A 25 -12.26 15.16 -18.74
C LYS A 25 -12.63 14.21 -17.61
N GLU A 26 -13.55 13.28 -17.87
CA GLU A 26 -14.12 12.42 -16.81
C GLU A 26 -13.39 11.08 -16.69
N LEU A 27 -12.79 10.57 -17.78
CA LEU A 27 -12.17 9.25 -17.82
C LEU A 27 -10.70 9.24 -18.31
N ASN A 28 -10.11 10.39 -18.65
CA ASN A 28 -8.79 10.51 -19.25
C ASN A 28 -8.61 9.68 -20.54
N ILE A 29 -9.67 9.52 -21.34
CA ILE A 29 -9.64 8.79 -22.60
C ILE A 29 -9.48 9.79 -23.73
N PHE A 30 -8.30 9.83 -24.38
CA PHE A 30 -7.94 10.74 -25.47
C PHE A 30 -7.83 10.03 -26.81
N SER A 31 -7.42 8.76 -26.80
CA SER A 31 -7.16 7.96 -27.99
C SER A 31 -8.00 6.68 -28.02
N LEU A 32 -7.98 6.02 -29.19
CA LEU A 32 -8.59 4.71 -29.36
C LEU A 32 -7.94 3.68 -28.39
N ARG A 33 -6.64 3.76 -28.19
CA ARG A 33 -5.90 2.91 -27.25
C ARG A 33 -6.39 3.12 -25.82
N ASP A 34 -6.56 4.36 -25.37
CA ASP A 34 -7.05 4.62 -24.02
C ASP A 34 -8.43 4.00 -23.80
N LEU A 35 -9.30 4.06 -24.80
CA LEU A 35 -10.61 3.43 -24.74
C LEU A 35 -10.50 1.91 -24.60
N LEU A 36 -9.68 1.23 -25.41
CA LEU A 36 -9.50 -0.22 -25.39
C LEU A 36 -8.87 -0.72 -24.08
N TYR A 37 -8.11 0.12 -23.38
CA TYR A 37 -7.54 -0.15 -22.06
C TYR A 37 -8.39 0.39 -20.90
N TYR A 38 -9.61 0.82 -21.17
CA TYR A 38 -10.59 1.17 -20.14
C TYR A 38 -11.44 -0.05 -19.82
N PHE A 39 -11.01 -0.84 -18.85
CA PHE A 39 -11.60 -2.15 -18.56
C PHE A 39 -12.90 -2.08 -17.75
N PRO A 40 -13.80 -3.05 -17.92
CA PRO A 40 -15.00 -3.19 -17.08
C PRO A 40 -14.62 -3.48 -15.63
N TYR A 41 -15.34 -2.87 -14.68
CA TYR A 41 -15.14 -3.13 -13.26
C TYR A 41 -15.88 -4.35 -12.73
N LYS A 42 -16.91 -4.80 -13.44
CA LYS A 42 -17.67 -6.01 -13.15
C LYS A 42 -18.30 -6.60 -14.41
N TYR A 43 -18.65 -7.88 -14.31
CA TYR A 43 -19.43 -8.58 -15.31
C TYR A 43 -20.70 -9.11 -14.68
N VAL A 44 -21.79 -9.07 -15.44
CA VAL A 44 -23.08 -9.61 -15.02
C VAL A 44 -23.45 -10.74 -15.96
N ASP A 45 -23.68 -11.91 -15.40
CA ASP A 45 -24.10 -13.07 -16.17
C ASP A 45 -25.58 -12.93 -16.58
N ARG A 46 -25.81 -12.80 -17.87
CA ARG A 46 -27.15 -12.78 -18.49
C ARG A 46 -27.41 -14.02 -19.33
N SER A 47 -26.64 -15.07 -19.14
CA SER A 47 -26.79 -16.30 -19.95
C SER A 47 -28.04 -17.10 -19.62
N ARG A 48 -28.59 -16.96 -18.40
CA ARG A 48 -29.78 -17.70 -17.95
C ARG A 48 -31.02 -16.82 -17.94
N LEU A 49 -32.05 -17.26 -18.65
CA LEU A 49 -33.41 -16.75 -18.51
C LEU A 49 -34.09 -17.54 -17.39
N TYR A 50 -34.65 -16.82 -16.42
CA TYR A 50 -35.44 -17.40 -15.34
C TYR A 50 -36.93 -17.26 -15.66
N TYR A 51 -37.72 -18.14 -15.08
CA TYR A 51 -39.17 -18.00 -15.08
C TYR A 51 -39.64 -17.31 -13.79
N ILE A 52 -40.76 -16.57 -13.89
CA ILE A 52 -41.27 -15.80 -12.73
C ILE A 52 -41.61 -16.69 -11.55
N HIS A 53 -42.09 -17.90 -11.80
CA HIS A 53 -42.40 -18.87 -10.73
C HIS A 53 -41.14 -19.39 -9.99
N GLU A 54 -39.94 -19.28 -10.58
CA GLU A 54 -38.70 -19.68 -9.95
C GLU A 54 -38.15 -18.60 -9.00
N ILE A 55 -38.74 -17.37 -8.99
CA ILE A 55 -38.18 -16.24 -8.25
C ILE A 55 -38.40 -16.39 -6.76
N ASP A 56 -37.27 -16.37 -6.05
CA ASP A 56 -37.25 -16.19 -4.62
C ASP A 56 -36.72 -14.76 -4.31
N GLY A 57 -37.19 -14.15 -3.21
CA GLY A 57 -36.86 -12.76 -2.85
C GLY A 57 -35.39 -12.50 -2.51
N ASN A 58 -34.56 -13.54 -2.42
CA ASN A 58 -33.12 -13.47 -2.11
C ASN A 58 -32.24 -13.66 -3.34
N MET A 59 -32.82 -13.82 -4.53
CA MET A 59 -32.06 -13.98 -5.75
C MET A 59 -31.19 -12.75 -6.08
N PRO A 60 -30.02 -12.95 -6.72
CA PRO A 60 -29.22 -11.84 -7.27
C PRO A 60 -29.97 -11.21 -8.46
N TYR A 61 -29.28 -10.41 -9.26
CA TYR A 61 -29.84 -9.90 -10.51
C TYR A 61 -30.15 -11.05 -11.45
N ILE A 62 -31.38 -11.08 -11.99
CA ILE A 62 -31.87 -12.13 -12.90
C ILE A 62 -32.43 -11.53 -14.17
N GLN A 63 -32.51 -12.35 -15.21
CA GLN A 63 -33.08 -11.99 -16.50
C GLN A 63 -34.38 -12.78 -16.75
N LEU A 64 -35.43 -12.05 -17.17
CA LEU A 64 -36.73 -12.60 -17.49
C LEU A 64 -37.08 -12.27 -18.93
N LYS A 65 -37.77 -13.15 -19.63
CA LYS A 65 -38.39 -12.87 -20.94
C LYS A 65 -39.89 -12.97 -20.80
N GLY A 66 -40.62 -11.97 -21.28
CA GLY A 66 -42.08 -11.96 -21.21
C GLY A 66 -42.69 -10.70 -21.85
N GLN A 67 -43.93 -10.39 -21.50
CA GLN A 67 -44.69 -9.26 -22.04
C GLN A 67 -45.12 -8.32 -20.93
N ILE A 68 -45.13 -7.02 -21.22
CA ILE A 68 -45.81 -6.03 -20.36
C ILE A 68 -47.31 -6.11 -20.60
N LEU A 69 -48.06 -6.46 -19.58
CA LEU A 69 -49.52 -6.58 -19.68
C LEU A 69 -50.22 -5.23 -19.63
N SER A 70 -49.80 -4.37 -18.69
CA SER A 70 -50.39 -3.06 -18.48
C SER A 70 -49.45 -2.13 -17.71
N PHE A 71 -49.73 -0.84 -17.76
CA PHE A 71 -49.03 0.20 -16.98
C PHE A 71 -50.00 0.84 -16.00
N GLU A 72 -49.55 1.07 -14.78
CA GLU A 72 -50.25 1.80 -13.73
C GLU A 72 -49.35 2.90 -13.17
N THR A 73 -49.98 4.07 -12.87
CA THR A 73 -49.26 5.15 -12.19
C THR A 73 -49.83 5.29 -10.79
N ILE A 74 -49.01 5.06 -9.77
CA ILE A 74 -49.41 5.06 -8.36
C ILE A 74 -48.78 6.27 -7.67
N GLY A 75 -49.57 6.97 -6.82
CA GLY A 75 -49.15 8.10 -6.01
C GLY A 75 -49.22 9.45 -6.74
N GLU A 76 -49.07 10.53 -5.97
CA GLU A 76 -49.09 11.89 -6.46
C GLU A 76 -47.82 12.66 -6.09
N GLY A 77 -47.50 13.72 -6.84
CA GLY A 77 -46.40 14.62 -6.57
C GLY A 77 -45.03 13.91 -6.60
N ARG A 78 -44.25 14.05 -5.52
CA ARG A 78 -42.91 13.42 -5.39
C ARG A 78 -42.95 11.92 -5.11
N GLN A 79 -44.07 11.36 -4.73
CA GLN A 79 -44.24 9.91 -4.48
C GLN A 79 -44.81 9.16 -5.69
N ARG A 80 -44.95 9.83 -6.83
CA ARG A 80 -45.45 9.24 -8.06
C ARG A 80 -44.47 8.22 -8.62
N ARG A 81 -44.95 7.01 -8.90
CA ARG A 81 -44.18 5.92 -9.50
C ARG A 81 -44.94 5.26 -10.66
N LEU A 82 -44.22 4.80 -11.65
CA LEU A 82 -44.75 3.97 -12.73
C LEU A 82 -44.55 2.49 -12.35
N VAL A 83 -45.61 1.72 -12.49
CA VAL A 83 -45.58 0.25 -12.33
C VAL A 83 -45.99 -0.37 -13.67
N ALA A 84 -45.19 -1.29 -14.19
CA ALA A 84 -45.58 -2.10 -15.33
C ALA A 84 -45.73 -3.57 -14.86
N HIS A 85 -46.89 -4.15 -15.11
CA HIS A 85 -47.14 -5.57 -14.81
C HIS A 85 -46.58 -6.43 -15.93
N PHE A 86 -45.52 -7.17 -15.61
CA PHE A 86 -44.80 -8.01 -16.55
C PHE A 86 -45.05 -9.48 -16.30
N SER A 87 -45.32 -10.24 -17.36
CA SER A 87 -45.62 -11.68 -17.24
C SER A 87 -44.90 -12.50 -18.32
N ASP A 88 -44.45 -13.67 -17.93
CA ASP A 88 -43.89 -14.71 -18.79
C ASP A 88 -44.87 -15.87 -19.02
N GLY A 89 -46.12 -15.75 -18.52
CA GLY A 89 -47.13 -16.81 -18.53
C GLY A 89 -47.07 -17.73 -17.30
N THR A 90 -46.03 -17.72 -16.49
CA THR A 90 -45.89 -18.51 -15.25
C THR A 90 -46.21 -17.71 -13.99
N GLY A 91 -46.16 -16.37 -14.09
CA GLY A 91 -46.43 -15.44 -13.00
C GLY A 91 -46.46 -13.99 -13.45
N VAL A 92 -46.51 -13.06 -12.49
CA VAL A 92 -46.44 -11.61 -12.73
C VAL A 92 -45.45 -10.98 -11.80
N VAL A 93 -44.62 -10.08 -12.35
CA VAL A 93 -43.67 -9.24 -11.64
C VAL A 93 -43.97 -7.76 -11.88
N ASP A 94 -43.93 -6.97 -10.83
CA ASP A 94 -44.14 -5.53 -10.92
C ASP A 94 -42.80 -4.81 -11.20
N LEU A 95 -42.66 -4.19 -12.36
CA LEU A 95 -41.50 -3.37 -12.74
C LEU A 95 -41.78 -1.94 -12.28
N VAL A 96 -40.94 -1.38 -11.41
CA VAL A 96 -41.23 -0.11 -10.71
C VAL A 96 -40.18 0.94 -11.04
N TRP A 97 -40.64 2.16 -11.45
CA TRP A 97 -39.77 3.31 -11.68
C TRP A 97 -40.26 4.53 -10.90
N PHE A 98 -39.35 5.19 -10.23
CA PHE A 98 -39.64 6.42 -9.45
C PHE A 98 -39.29 7.69 -10.21
N GLN A 99 -38.66 7.60 -11.39
CA GLN A 99 -38.23 8.73 -12.21
C GLN A 99 -38.42 8.44 -13.71
N GLY A 100 -38.51 9.51 -14.51
CA GLY A 100 -38.59 9.36 -15.96
C GLY A 100 -39.94 8.83 -16.51
N ILE A 101 -41.01 8.88 -15.77
CA ILE A 101 -42.32 8.23 -16.08
C ILE A 101 -42.82 8.55 -17.49
N LYS A 102 -42.83 9.81 -17.88
CA LYS A 102 -43.32 10.24 -19.21
C LYS A 102 -42.51 9.65 -20.36
N TYR A 103 -41.17 9.57 -20.17
CA TYR A 103 -40.28 9.00 -21.16
C TYR A 103 -40.47 7.48 -21.29
N LEU A 104 -40.62 6.78 -20.18
CA LEU A 104 -40.79 5.32 -20.13
C LEU A 104 -42.12 4.87 -20.74
N MET A 105 -43.21 5.60 -20.45
CA MET A 105 -44.52 5.32 -21.08
C MET A 105 -44.52 5.54 -22.60
N GLY A 106 -43.70 6.44 -23.12
CA GLY A 106 -43.53 6.60 -24.57
C GLY A 106 -42.62 5.58 -25.24
N ARG A 107 -41.74 4.93 -24.45
CA ARG A 107 -40.73 4.00 -24.94
C ARG A 107 -41.20 2.54 -24.97
N TYR A 108 -41.95 2.12 -23.98
CA TYR A 108 -42.41 0.73 -23.87
C TYR A 108 -43.90 0.61 -24.13
N LYS A 109 -44.32 -0.47 -24.78
CA LYS A 109 -45.69 -0.73 -25.17
C LYS A 109 -46.21 -1.97 -24.48
N ALA A 110 -47.50 -1.98 -24.13
CA ALA A 110 -48.17 -3.17 -23.63
C ALA A 110 -48.29 -4.21 -24.75
N HIS A 111 -48.28 -5.49 -24.41
CA HIS A 111 -48.40 -6.65 -25.26
C HIS A 111 -47.24 -6.85 -26.26
N GLU A 112 -46.13 -6.18 -26.07
CA GLU A 112 -44.87 -6.45 -26.74
C GLU A 112 -43.94 -7.28 -25.87
N GLU A 113 -43.11 -8.16 -26.50
CA GLU A 113 -42.13 -8.98 -25.77
C GLU A 113 -40.88 -8.19 -25.46
N TYR A 114 -40.48 -8.29 -24.18
CA TYR A 114 -39.27 -7.68 -23.65
C TYR A 114 -38.44 -8.67 -22.89
N ILE A 115 -37.15 -8.35 -22.76
CA ILE A 115 -36.24 -8.95 -21.81
C ILE A 115 -36.01 -7.93 -20.71
N VAL A 116 -36.27 -8.38 -19.48
CA VAL A 116 -36.14 -7.57 -18.28
C VAL A 116 -35.00 -8.10 -17.43
N PHE A 117 -34.07 -7.22 -17.05
CA PHE A 117 -32.96 -7.58 -16.18
C PHE A 117 -33.02 -6.69 -14.90
N GLY A 118 -33.03 -7.30 -13.73
CA GLY A 118 -33.13 -6.57 -12.47
C GLY A 118 -32.97 -7.47 -11.25
N LYS A 119 -32.86 -6.85 -10.07
CA LYS A 119 -32.86 -7.57 -8.82
C LYS A 119 -34.30 -7.75 -8.32
N PRO A 120 -34.79 -8.97 -8.17
CA PRO A 120 -36.12 -9.20 -7.61
C PRO A 120 -36.12 -8.89 -6.11
N THR A 121 -37.21 -8.31 -5.64
CA THR A 121 -37.51 -8.09 -4.23
C THR A 121 -38.95 -8.47 -3.97
N VAL A 122 -39.26 -9.02 -2.80
CA VAL A 122 -40.63 -9.36 -2.41
C VAL A 122 -41.12 -8.27 -1.48
N PHE A 123 -42.22 -7.63 -1.86
CA PHE A 123 -42.89 -6.61 -1.05
C PHE A 123 -44.38 -6.88 -1.04
N ASN A 124 -44.99 -7.02 0.14
CA ASN A 124 -46.40 -7.35 0.33
C ASN A 124 -46.87 -8.62 -0.45
N GLY A 125 -46.00 -9.66 -0.48
CA GLY A 125 -46.31 -10.92 -1.16
C GLY A 125 -46.23 -10.87 -2.70
N ARG A 126 -45.82 -9.75 -3.28
CA ARG A 126 -45.61 -9.61 -4.72
C ARG A 126 -44.11 -9.42 -5.04
N VAL A 127 -43.70 -10.02 -6.13
CA VAL A 127 -42.34 -9.83 -6.65
C VAL A 127 -42.25 -8.51 -7.39
N ASN A 128 -41.30 -7.67 -7.03
CA ASN A 128 -41.06 -6.38 -7.64
C ASN A 128 -39.62 -6.27 -8.14
N MET A 129 -39.37 -5.52 -9.22
CA MET A 129 -38.05 -5.10 -9.68
C MET A 129 -37.99 -3.59 -9.80
N ALA A 130 -37.14 -2.93 -9.02
CA ALA A 130 -36.96 -1.48 -9.06
C ALA A 130 -35.95 -1.09 -10.14
N HIS A 131 -36.33 -0.15 -11.00
CA HIS A 131 -35.49 0.36 -12.10
C HIS A 131 -34.81 -0.73 -12.92
N PRO A 132 -35.53 -1.74 -13.43
CA PRO A 132 -34.94 -2.79 -14.26
C PRO A 132 -34.47 -2.23 -15.60
N ASP A 133 -33.44 -2.87 -16.18
CA ASP A 133 -33.12 -2.70 -17.59
C ASP A 133 -34.13 -3.46 -18.44
N ILE A 134 -34.66 -2.82 -19.48
CA ILE A 134 -35.61 -3.45 -20.41
C ILE A 134 -35.14 -3.25 -21.83
N ASP A 135 -35.01 -4.37 -22.57
CA ASP A 135 -34.69 -4.39 -23.98
C ASP A 135 -35.77 -5.12 -24.77
N PRO A 136 -36.12 -4.64 -26.00
CA PRO A 136 -37.06 -5.37 -26.86
C PRO A 136 -36.54 -6.76 -27.17
N ALA A 137 -37.38 -7.79 -27.11
CA ALA A 137 -36.97 -9.17 -27.38
C ALA A 137 -36.49 -9.38 -28.81
N LYS A 138 -36.84 -8.50 -29.72
CA LYS A 138 -36.40 -8.51 -31.15
C LYS A 138 -34.92 -8.10 -31.32
N ASP A 139 -34.35 -7.38 -30.36
CA ASP A 139 -32.97 -6.90 -30.39
C ASP A 139 -31.99 -7.89 -29.74
N LEU A 140 -32.39 -9.16 -29.58
CA LEU A 140 -31.57 -10.24 -29.05
C LEU A 140 -30.37 -10.50 -29.96
N THR A 141 -29.25 -9.88 -29.67
CA THR A 141 -27.95 -10.23 -30.21
C THR A 141 -27.23 -11.19 -29.26
N LEU A 142 -26.27 -11.96 -29.76
CA LEU A 142 -25.39 -12.82 -28.93
C LEU A 142 -24.73 -12.05 -27.77
N SER A 143 -24.61 -10.72 -27.86
CA SER A 143 -24.11 -9.84 -26.83
C SER A 143 -25.05 -9.63 -25.63
N THR A 144 -26.34 -9.95 -25.78
CA THR A 144 -27.33 -9.86 -24.68
C THR A 144 -27.51 -11.19 -23.92
N MET A 145 -26.90 -12.29 -24.40
CA MET A 145 -26.94 -13.61 -23.77
C MET A 145 -25.51 -14.04 -23.39
N GLY A 146 -24.96 -13.48 -22.31
CA GLY A 146 -23.63 -13.84 -21.85
C GLY A 146 -23.17 -12.97 -20.70
N LEU A 147 -21.86 -12.91 -20.48
CA LEU A 147 -21.24 -12.03 -19.49
C LEU A 147 -21.21 -10.61 -20.03
N GLN A 148 -22.12 -9.77 -19.55
CA GLN A 148 -22.16 -8.35 -19.94
C GLN A 148 -21.19 -7.51 -19.12
N PRO A 149 -20.31 -6.73 -19.77
CA PRO A 149 -19.37 -5.84 -19.09
C PRO A 149 -20.07 -4.58 -18.57
N TYR A 150 -19.67 -4.14 -17.37
CA TYR A 150 -20.09 -2.86 -16.80
C TYR A 150 -18.89 -1.95 -16.62
N TYR A 151 -19.01 -0.71 -17.16
CA TYR A 151 -17.99 0.33 -17.10
C TYR A 151 -18.35 1.39 -16.08
N ASN A 152 -17.34 1.91 -15.37
CA ASN A 152 -17.51 3.06 -14.49
C ASN A 152 -17.88 4.29 -15.32
N THR A 153 -18.88 5.05 -14.86
CA THR A 153 -19.34 6.28 -15.50
C THR A 153 -19.73 7.28 -14.43
N THR A 154 -19.44 8.56 -14.65
CA THR A 154 -19.85 9.63 -13.74
C THR A 154 -21.32 9.99 -13.93
N GLU A 155 -21.95 10.63 -12.95
CA GLU A 155 -23.34 11.11 -13.07
C GLU A 155 -23.51 12.11 -14.21
N LYS A 156 -22.48 12.91 -14.52
CA LYS A 156 -22.49 13.83 -15.67
C LYS A 156 -22.54 13.08 -16.99
N MET A 157 -21.77 12.01 -17.10
CA MET A 157 -21.76 11.15 -18.30
C MET A 157 -23.10 10.46 -18.50
N LYS A 158 -23.70 9.91 -17.45
CA LYS A 158 -25.04 9.28 -17.51
C LYS A 158 -26.12 10.27 -18.02
N ARG A 159 -26.11 11.52 -17.50
CA ARG A 159 -27.02 12.58 -17.95
C ARG A 159 -26.83 12.96 -19.43
N ALA A 160 -25.62 12.83 -19.95
CA ALA A 160 -25.29 13.09 -21.35
C ALA A 160 -25.47 11.84 -22.25
N GLY A 161 -26.04 10.76 -21.73
CA GLY A 161 -26.27 9.51 -22.47
C GLY A 161 -25.01 8.66 -22.70
N LEU A 162 -23.92 8.93 -21.95
CA LEU A 162 -22.71 8.13 -21.95
C LEU A 162 -22.71 7.20 -20.72
N ASN A 163 -23.66 6.29 -20.67
CA ASN A 163 -23.74 5.23 -19.66
C ASN A 163 -22.87 4.02 -20.06
N SER A 164 -22.84 2.98 -19.22
CA SER A 164 -22.07 1.74 -19.46
C SER A 164 -22.39 1.09 -20.81
N HIS A 165 -23.66 1.04 -21.19
CA HIS A 165 -24.09 0.47 -22.48
C HIS A 165 -23.62 1.32 -23.68
N ALA A 166 -23.58 2.64 -23.54
CA ALA A 166 -23.02 3.51 -24.56
C ALA A 166 -21.50 3.27 -24.74
N LEU A 167 -20.76 3.06 -23.64
CA LEU A 167 -19.34 2.70 -23.69
C LEU A 167 -19.13 1.36 -24.35
N GLU A 168 -19.97 0.35 -24.05
CA GLU A 168 -19.94 -0.96 -24.72
C GLU A 168 -20.09 -0.83 -26.25
N LYS A 169 -21.03 0.00 -26.73
CA LYS A 169 -21.18 0.30 -28.15
C LYS A 169 -19.95 0.99 -28.75
N LEU A 170 -19.33 1.90 -28.02
CA LEU A 170 -18.09 2.55 -28.47
C LEU A 170 -16.94 1.54 -28.56
N MET A 171 -16.85 0.57 -27.64
CA MET A 171 -15.89 -0.54 -27.72
C MET A 171 -16.11 -1.39 -28.97
N ALA A 172 -17.35 -1.74 -29.26
CA ALA A 172 -17.67 -2.49 -30.47
C ALA A 172 -17.27 -1.72 -31.74
N ASN A 173 -17.53 -0.42 -31.80
CA ASN A 173 -17.11 0.44 -32.90
C ASN A 173 -15.58 0.54 -33.02
N ALA A 174 -14.89 0.57 -31.86
CA ALA A 174 -13.43 0.59 -31.81
C ALA A 174 -12.83 -0.70 -32.42
N PHE A 175 -13.33 -1.88 -32.06
CA PHE A 175 -12.90 -3.14 -32.64
C PHE A 175 -13.27 -3.29 -34.10
N ALA A 176 -14.40 -2.73 -34.55
CA ALA A 176 -14.78 -2.70 -35.99
C ALA A 176 -13.83 -1.80 -36.80
N LEU A 177 -13.32 -0.72 -36.21
CA LEU A 177 -12.35 0.17 -36.85
C LEU A 177 -10.96 -0.45 -36.98
N LEU A 178 -10.59 -1.34 -36.06
CA LEU A 178 -9.34 -2.09 -36.09
C LEU A 178 -9.46 -3.20 -37.13
N GLN A 179 -9.09 -2.89 -38.38
CA GLN A 179 -9.04 -3.84 -39.47
C GLN A 179 -7.81 -4.76 -39.35
N GLY A 180 -7.85 -5.73 -38.49
CA GLY A 180 -6.74 -6.63 -38.23
C GLY A 180 -6.54 -6.87 -36.72
N GLU A 181 -5.55 -7.67 -36.40
CA GLU A 181 -5.18 -8.00 -35.05
C GLU A 181 -4.43 -6.82 -34.38
N MET A 182 -4.64 -6.64 -33.09
CA MET A 182 -3.84 -5.72 -32.30
C MET A 182 -2.38 -6.18 -32.28
N PRO A 183 -1.40 -5.27 -32.52
CA PRO A 183 0.01 -5.62 -32.46
C PRO A 183 0.37 -6.21 -31.09
N GLU A 184 1.04 -7.36 -31.09
CA GLU A 184 1.49 -7.99 -29.86
C GLU A 184 2.55 -7.11 -29.15
N THR A 185 2.48 -7.07 -27.85
CA THR A 185 3.36 -6.29 -26.98
C THR A 185 4.39 -7.16 -26.26
N LEU A 186 4.18 -8.46 -26.16
CA LEU A 186 5.13 -9.43 -25.62
C LEU A 186 5.85 -10.18 -26.74
N SER A 187 7.03 -10.71 -26.46
CA SER A 187 7.72 -11.55 -27.46
C SER A 187 6.96 -12.87 -27.68
N PRO A 188 7.00 -13.46 -28.87
CA PRO A 188 6.38 -14.74 -29.15
C PRO A 188 6.80 -15.83 -28.15
N ARG A 189 8.09 -15.84 -27.77
CA ARG A 189 8.63 -16.75 -26.77
C ARG A 189 7.88 -16.65 -25.44
N ILE A 190 7.68 -15.44 -24.90
CA ILE A 190 6.97 -15.25 -23.64
C ILE A 190 5.52 -15.73 -23.77
N VAL A 191 4.85 -15.43 -24.88
CA VAL A 191 3.46 -15.84 -25.11
C VAL A 191 3.33 -17.36 -25.12
N GLU A 192 4.23 -18.06 -25.81
CA GLU A 192 4.23 -19.52 -25.95
C GLU A 192 4.65 -20.22 -24.63
N GLU A 193 5.78 -19.85 -24.05
CA GLU A 193 6.33 -20.48 -22.83
C GLU A 193 5.37 -20.36 -21.63
N HIS A 194 4.66 -19.23 -21.53
CA HIS A 194 3.74 -18.97 -20.42
C HIS A 194 2.26 -19.21 -20.78
N HIS A 195 2.00 -19.82 -21.95
CA HIS A 195 0.66 -20.18 -22.44
C HIS A 195 -0.33 -19.01 -22.37
N LEU A 196 0.13 -17.82 -22.74
CA LEU A 196 -0.66 -16.61 -22.70
C LEU A 196 -1.56 -16.49 -23.94
N MET A 197 -2.73 -15.89 -23.74
CA MET A 197 -3.60 -15.46 -24.84
C MET A 197 -2.94 -14.31 -25.61
N SER A 198 -3.15 -14.21 -26.93
CA SER A 198 -2.69 -13.04 -27.69
C SER A 198 -3.33 -11.75 -27.20
N LEU A 199 -2.68 -10.60 -27.41
CA LEU A 199 -3.20 -9.32 -26.96
C LEU A 199 -4.58 -8.99 -27.59
N ASP A 200 -4.74 -9.22 -28.89
CA ASP A 200 -6.02 -8.98 -29.57
C ASP A 200 -7.14 -9.83 -28.99
N GLU A 201 -6.89 -11.12 -28.80
CA GLU A 201 -7.85 -12.04 -28.21
C GLU A 201 -8.18 -11.67 -26.75
N ALA A 202 -7.19 -11.25 -25.98
CA ALA A 202 -7.38 -10.81 -24.59
C ALA A 202 -8.22 -9.54 -24.53
N LEU A 203 -7.93 -8.52 -25.34
CA LEU A 203 -8.71 -7.28 -25.39
C LEU A 203 -10.13 -7.51 -25.87
N ARG A 204 -10.36 -8.42 -26.83
CA ARG A 204 -11.72 -8.78 -27.24
C ARG A 204 -12.49 -9.49 -26.13
N ASN A 205 -11.87 -10.45 -25.45
CA ASN A 205 -12.53 -11.21 -24.38
C ASN A 205 -12.70 -10.45 -23.07
N ILE A 206 -11.91 -9.38 -22.78
CA ILE A 206 -12.15 -8.53 -21.63
C ILE A 206 -13.38 -7.63 -21.83
N HIS A 207 -13.66 -7.20 -23.06
CA HIS A 207 -14.80 -6.36 -23.39
C HIS A 207 -16.04 -7.15 -23.83
N PHE A 208 -15.85 -8.26 -24.52
CA PHE A 208 -16.90 -9.14 -25.06
C PHE A 208 -16.57 -10.60 -24.76
N PRO A 209 -16.66 -11.05 -23.50
CA PRO A 209 -16.25 -12.37 -23.10
C PRO A 209 -17.16 -13.44 -23.72
N GLN A 210 -16.57 -14.40 -24.41
CA GLN A 210 -17.30 -15.52 -25.00
C GLN A 210 -17.83 -16.49 -23.93
N ASN A 211 -17.05 -16.68 -22.86
CA ASN A 211 -17.40 -17.50 -21.72
C ASN A 211 -16.53 -17.12 -20.49
N PRO A 212 -16.86 -17.58 -19.27
CA PRO A 212 -16.09 -17.26 -18.06
C PRO A 212 -14.62 -17.70 -18.10
N ASP A 213 -14.31 -18.79 -18.80
CA ASP A 213 -12.94 -19.29 -18.90
C ASP A 213 -12.06 -18.40 -19.79
N ARG A 214 -12.58 -17.99 -20.95
CA ARG A 214 -11.92 -17.02 -21.84
C ARG A 214 -11.71 -15.67 -21.13
N LEU A 215 -12.68 -15.22 -20.35
CA LEU A 215 -12.56 -14.01 -19.55
C LEU A 215 -11.42 -14.12 -18.55
N ARG A 216 -11.32 -15.23 -17.81
CA ARG A 216 -10.22 -15.47 -16.84
C ARG A 216 -8.85 -15.45 -17.53
N LYS A 217 -8.72 -16.10 -18.69
CA LYS A 217 -7.48 -16.11 -19.49
C LYS A 217 -7.12 -14.71 -19.99
N ALA A 218 -8.11 -13.93 -20.43
CA ALA A 218 -7.91 -12.54 -20.85
C ALA A 218 -7.45 -11.65 -19.68
N GLN A 219 -8.10 -11.77 -18.53
CA GLN A 219 -7.68 -11.05 -17.32
C GLN A 219 -6.25 -11.42 -16.90
N TYR A 220 -5.91 -12.70 -16.91
CA TYR A 220 -4.58 -13.18 -16.60
C TYR A 220 -3.52 -12.60 -17.55
N ARG A 221 -3.77 -12.63 -18.87
CA ARG A 221 -2.87 -12.06 -19.89
C ARG A 221 -2.62 -10.56 -19.68
N LEU A 222 -3.68 -9.79 -19.44
CA LEU A 222 -3.56 -8.34 -19.26
C LEU A 222 -2.87 -7.97 -17.92
N LYS A 223 -3.16 -8.70 -16.84
CA LYS A 223 -2.47 -8.55 -15.55
C LYS A 223 -0.99 -8.92 -15.66
N PHE A 224 -0.68 -10.02 -16.34
CA PHE A 224 0.70 -10.44 -16.62
C PHE A 224 1.48 -9.32 -17.32
N GLU A 225 0.93 -8.78 -18.42
CA GLU A 225 1.57 -7.71 -19.17
C GLU A 225 1.83 -6.47 -18.33
N GLU A 226 0.82 -6.00 -17.62
CA GLU A 226 0.91 -4.80 -16.79
C GLU A 226 2.00 -4.92 -15.72
N LEU A 227 2.00 -6.03 -14.98
CA LEU A 227 2.98 -6.30 -13.94
C LEU A 227 4.38 -6.57 -14.53
N PHE A 228 4.47 -7.25 -15.68
CA PHE A 228 5.72 -7.55 -16.36
C PHE A 228 6.47 -6.28 -16.77
N TYR A 229 5.78 -5.31 -17.40
CA TYR A 229 6.43 -4.07 -17.81
C TYR A 229 6.88 -3.20 -16.65
N ILE A 230 6.16 -3.22 -15.54
CA ILE A 230 6.60 -2.58 -14.30
C ILE A 230 7.90 -3.21 -13.82
N GLN A 231 7.94 -4.54 -13.71
CA GLN A 231 9.14 -5.25 -13.24
C GLN A 231 10.30 -5.12 -14.21
N LEU A 232 10.05 -5.22 -15.52
CA LEU A 232 11.07 -5.05 -16.54
C LEU A 232 11.74 -3.67 -16.47
N ASN A 233 10.94 -2.61 -16.28
CA ASN A 233 11.44 -1.24 -16.12
C ASN A 233 12.33 -1.09 -14.89
N ILE A 234 11.85 -1.57 -13.74
CA ILE A 234 12.59 -1.52 -12.47
C ILE A 234 13.92 -2.29 -12.57
N LEU A 235 13.87 -3.53 -13.04
CA LEU A 235 15.06 -4.39 -13.14
C LEU A 235 16.09 -3.86 -14.13
N ARG A 236 15.65 -3.33 -15.28
CA ARG A 236 16.53 -2.67 -16.24
C ARG A 236 17.25 -1.48 -15.62
N TYR A 237 16.51 -0.60 -14.97
CA TYR A 237 17.11 0.57 -14.29
C TYR A 237 18.14 0.16 -13.24
N THR A 238 17.81 -0.83 -12.42
CA THR A 238 18.74 -1.36 -11.40
C THR A 238 20.02 -1.91 -12.04
N LYS A 239 19.90 -2.69 -13.12
CA LYS A 239 21.07 -3.24 -13.83
C LYS A 239 21.89 -2.15 -14.52
N ASP A 240 21.25 -1.16 -15.15
CA ASP A 240 21.95 -0.03 -15.78
C ASP A 240 22.72 0.80 -14.74
N ARG A 241 22.14 1.02 -13.56
CA ARG A 241 22.82 1.69 -12.44
C ARG A 241 24.03 0.88 -11.96
N GLN A 242 23.86 -0.43 -11.74
CA GLN A 242 24.94 -1.33 -11.31
C GLN A 242 26.11 -1.39 -12.31
N ARG A 243 25.85 -1.14 -13.61
CA ARG A 243 26.88 -1.07 -14.65
C ARG A 243 27.60 0.25 -14.68
N LYS A 244 26.87 1.36 -14.47
CA LYS A 244 27.42 2.71 -14.51
C LYS A 244 28.30 3.03 -13.31
N PHE A 245 27.97 2.48 -12.13
CA PHE A 245 28.66 2.77 -10.89
C PHE A 245 29.33 1.49 -10.35
N ARG A 246 30.66 1.52 -10.31
CA ARG A 246 31.42 0.52 -9.54
C ARG A 246 31.16 0.77 -8.05
N GLY A 247 30.83 -0.26 -7.30
CA GLY A 247 30.68 -0.20 -5.86
C GLY A 247 32.00 -0.36 -5.14
N LEU A 248 32.01 -0.02 -3.87
CA LEU A 248 33.11 -0.34 -2.98
C LEU A 248 33.16 -1.87 -2.77
N TYR A 249 34.35 -2.42 -2.58
CA TYR A 249 34.55 -3.86 -2.32
C TYR A 249 34.98 -4.06 -0.87
N PHE A 250 34.14 -4.74 -0.09
CA PHE A 250 34.43 -5.11 1.30
C PHE A 250 34.67 -6.63 1.39
N GLY A 251 35.85 -7.03 1.05
CA GLY A 251 36.24 -8.45 1.04
C GLY A 251 36.64 -9.01 2.42
N LYS A 252 36.92 -8.13 3.40
CA LYS A 252 37.48 -8.51 4.70
C LYS A 252 36.42 -8.41 5.80
N VAL A 253 36.33 -9.45 6.63
CA VAL A 253 35.73 -9.40 7.96
C VAL A 253 36.88 -9.50 8.94
N GLY A 254 37.22 -8.39 9.56
CA GLY A 254 38.45 -8.24 10.30
C GLY A 254 38.28 -8.31 11.82
N GLU A 255 39.22 -7.67 12.51
CA GLU A 255 39.32 -7.71 13.96
C GLU A 255 38.18 -7.00 14.68
N VAL A 256 37.72 -5.84 14.14
CA VAL A 256 36.68 -5.04 14.78
C VAL A 256 35.35 -5.82 14.82
N PHE A 257 34.95 -6.42 13.71
CA PHE A 257 33.76 -7.27 13.66
C PHE A 257 33.88 -8.50 14.57
N ASN A 258 35.01 -9.22 14.50
CA ASN A 258 35.21 -10.45 15.25
C ASN A 258 35.27 -10.17 16.77
N THR A 259 35.92 -9.12 17.20
CA THR A 259 35.95 -8.71 18.62
C THR A 259 34.54 -8.38 19.10
N PHE A 260 33.78 -7.59 18.34
CA PHE A 260 32.39 -7.30 18.68
C PHE A 260 31.56 -8.60 18.79
N TYR A 261 31.66 -9.48 17.81
CA TYR A 261 30.89 -10.73 17.78
C TYR A 261 31.21 -11.66 18.96
N SER A 262 32.47 -11.73 19.36
CA SER A 262 32.92 -12.67 20.40
C SER A 262 32.83 -12.12 21.82
N GLN A 263 32.96 -10.81 22.01
CA GLN A 263 33.11 -10.19 23.34
C GLN A 263 31.98 -9.22 23.70
N ASN A 264 31.46 -8.47 22.74
CA ASN A 264 30.54 -7.36 22.98
C ASN A 264 29.09 -7.65 22.62
N LEU A 265 28.82 -8.79 21.96
CA LEU A 265 27.47 -9.14 21.55
C LEU A 265 26.61 -9.42 22.79
N PRO A 266 25.53 -8.63 23.04
CA PRO A 266 24.78 -8.73 24.28
C PRO A 266 23.91 -9.98 24.40
N PHE A 267 23.65 -10.68 23.26
CA PHE A 267 22.86 -11.91 23.19
C PHE A 267 23.17 -12.69 21.92
N GLN A 268 22.75 -13.95 21.85
CA GLN A 268 22.91 -14.75 20.65
C GLN A 268 22.00 -14.24 19.51
N LEU A 269 22.57 -14.16 18.31
CA LEU A 269 21.82 -13.79 17.11
C LEU A 269 20.78 -14.86 16.76
N THR A 270 19.59 -14.42 16.35
CA THR A 270 18.56 -15.30 15.76
C THR A 270 19.01 -15.87 14.41
N GLY A 271 18.33 -16.92 13.95
CA GLY A 271 18.57 -17.51 12.62
C GLY A 271 18.36 -16.47 11.50
N ALA A 272 17.30 -15.67 11.60
CA ALA A 272 17.00 -14.60 10.66
C ALA A 272 18.07 -13.51 10.63
N GLN A 273 18.56 -13.04 11.78
CA GLN A 273 19.64 -12.06 11.86
C GLN A 273 20.93 -12.58 11.20
N LYS A 274 21.31 -13.85 11.48
CA LYS A 274 22.48 -14.49 10.86
C LYS A 274 22.34 -14.59 9.33
N ARG A 275 21.15 -14.95 8.85
CA ARG A 275 20.83 -15.00 7.41
C ARG A 275 21.01 -13.63 6.76
N VAL A 276 20.41 -12.61 7.32
CA VAL A 276 20.46 -11.23 6.79
C VAL A 276 21.88 -10.67 6.79
N ILE A 277 22.67 -10.89 7.85
CA ILE A 277 24.07 -10.46 7.89
C ILE A 277 24.89 -11.14 6.77
N LYS A 278 24.62 -12.43 6.48
CA LYS A 278 25.27 -13.12 5.37
C LYS A 278 24.88 -12.53 4.01
N GLU A 279 23.62 -12.17 3.82
CA GLU A 279 23.14 -11.52 2.60
C GLU A 279 23.83 -10.17 2.39
N ILE A 280 23.85 -9.32 3.43
CA ILE A 280 24.52 -8.00 3.40
C ILE A 280 26.03 -8.16 3.10
N ARG A 281 26.70 -9.09 3.77
CA ARG A 281 28.12 -9.38 3.54
C ARG A 281 28.40 -9.82 2.09
N LYS A 282 27.53 -10.67 1.52
CA LYS A 282 27.65 -11.11 0.13
C LYS A 282 27.56 -9.92 -0.83
N ASP A 283 26.63 -9.02 -0.59
CA ASP A 283 26.46 -7.84 -1.45
C ASP A 283 27.66 -6.89 -1.33
N MET A 284 28.10 -6.56 -0.11
CA MET A 284 29.23 -5.67 0.13
C MET A 284 30.56 -6.23 -0.45
N GLY A 285 30.65 -7.56 -0.55
CA GLY A 285 31.78 -8.27 -1.19
C GLY A 285 31.64 -8.49 -2.70
N SER A 286 30.61 -7.97 -3.34
CA SER A 286 30.36 -8.18 -4.77
C SER A 286 31.08 -7.20 -5.69
N GLY A 287 31.66 -6.10 -5.16
CA GLY A 287 32.19 -4.99 -5.92
C GLY A 287 31.11 -4.13 -6.61
N ARG A 288 29.85 -4.29 -6.23
CA ARG A 288 28.71 -3.48 -6.65
C ARG A 288 28.18 -2.71 -5.45
N GLN A 289 27.57 -1.55 -5.69
CA GLN A 289 26.89 -0.82 -4.62
C GLN A 289 25.75 -1.64 -4.07
N MET A 290 25.81 -2.00 -2.78
CA MET A 290 24.66 -2.57 -2.08
C MET A 290 23.62 -1.48 -1.87
N ASN A 291 22.37 -1.77 -2.19
CA ASN A 291 21.21 -0.93 -1.87
C ASN A 291 20.10 -1.86 -1.36
N ARG A 292 19.98 -1.97 -0.04
CA ARG A 292 19.16 -3.02 0.60
C ARG A 292 18.18 -2.47 1.61
N LEU A 293 16.94 -2.96 1.56
CA LEU A 293 15.89 -2.69 2.53
C LEU A 293 15.88 -3.80 3.59
N LEU A 294 16.13 -3.44 4.83
CA LEU A 294 16.02 -4.33 5.98
C LEU A 294 14.67 -4.11 6.66
N GLN A 295 13.81 -5.09 6.55
CA GLN A 295 12.51 -5.10 7.18
C GLN A 295 12.52 -6.00 8.41
N GLY A 296 11.73 -5.64 9.40
CA GLY A 296 11.51 -6.46 10.57
C GLY A 296 10.66 -5.71 11.57
N ASP A 297 9.97 -6.44 12.40
CA ASP A 297 9.09 -5.87 13.41
C ASP A 297 9.84 -4.98 14.42
N VAL A 298 9.10 -4.18 15.18
CA VAL A 298 9.69 -3.37 16.24
C VAL A 298 10.40 -4.30 17.25
N GLY A 299 11.69 -4.03 17.50
CA GLY A 299 12.50 -4.83 18.42
C GLY A 299 13.03 -6.17 17.85
N SER A 300 12.97 -6.40 16.54
CA SER A 300 13.58 -7.57 15.87
C SER A 300 15.11 -7.51 15.81
N GLY A 301 15.73 -6.42 16.29
CA GLY A 301 17.18 -6.25 16.30
C GLY A 301 17.79 -5.66 15.04
N LYS A 302 17.05 -4.93 14.23
CA LYS A 302 17.55 -4.23 13.03
C LYS A 302 18.78 -3.37 13.31
N THR A 303 18.79 -2.62 14.41
CA THR A 303 19.93 -1.77 14.82
C THR A 303 21.21 -2.56 15.02
N LEU A 304 21.11 -3.78 15.58
CA LEU A 304 22.26 -4.67 15.74
C LEU A 304 22.81 -5.14 14.39
N VAL A 305 21.94 -5.55 13.47
CA VAL A 305 22.33 -5.93 12.11
C VAL A 305 23.00 -4.77 11.38
N ALA A 306 22.46 -3.55 11.53
CA ALA A 306 23.04 -2.34 10.98
C ALA A 306 24.42 -2.04 11.58
N LEU A 307 24.59 -2.13 12.91
CA LEU A 307 25.88 -1.97 13.56
C LEU A 307 26.90 -2.97 13.02
N MET A 308 26.56 -4.25 12.98
CA MET A 308 27.46 -5.29 12.46
C MET A 308 27.86 -5.02 10.99
N SER A 309 26.94 -4.48 10.18
CA SER A 309 27.24 -4.07 8.80
C SER A 309 28.19 -2.87 8.75
N MET A 310 28.03 -1.89 9.64
CA MET A 310 28.97 -0.76 9.79
C MET A 310 30.37 -1.24 10.22
N LEU A 311 30.46 -2.20 11.15
CA LEU A 311 31.76 -2.75 11.58
C LEU A 311 32.50 -3.45 10.44
N ILE A 312 31.80 -4.11 9.48
CA ILE A 312 32.42 -4.63 8.27
C ILE A 312 33.04 -3.49 7.44
N ALA A 313 32.36 -2.35 7.33
CA ALA A 313 32.93 -1.18 6.63
C ALA A 313 34.21 -0.67 7.30
N LEU A 314 34.21 -0.60 8.65
CA LEU A 314 35.39 -0.19 9.43
C LEU A 314 36.58 -1.15 9.21
N ASP A 315 36.32 -2.47 9.18
CA ASP A 315 37.36 -3.48 8.91
C ASP A 315 37.99 -3.36 7.51
N ASN A 316 37.32 -2.69 6.58
CA ASN A 316 37.79 -2.40 5.23
C ASN A 316 38.35 -0.98 5.08
N GLY A 317 38.53 -0.23 6.20
CA GLY A 317 39.14 1.10 6.23
C GLY A 317 38.19 2.23 5.86
N TYR A 318 36.89 2.00 5.89
CA TYR A 318 35.88 3.01 5.58
C TYR A 318 35.13 3.48 6.82
N GLN A 319 34.60 4.71 6.76
CA GLN A 319 33.71 5.28 7.75
C GLN A 319 32.27 4.86 7.49
N ALA A 320 31.44 4.87 8.52
CA ALA A 320 30.02 4.61 8.43
C ALA A 320 29.18 5.77 8.95
N CYS A 321 27.98 5.91 8.41
CA CYS A 321 27.02 6.93 8.84
C CYS A 321 25.66 6.28 9.09
N MET A 322 25.00 6.64 10.20
CA MET A 322 23.63 6.26 10.50
C MET A 322 22.75 7.51 10.61
N MET A 323 21.66 7.54 9.82
CA MET A 323 20.70 8.62 9.82
C MET A 323 19.40 8.20 10.50
N ALA A 324 18.90 9.05 11.39
CA ALA A 324 17.62 8.90 12.05
C ALA A 324 16.70 10.09 11.74
N PRO A 325 15.36 9.91 11.69
CA PRO A 325 14.43 10.97 11.33
C PRO A 325 14.26 12.06 12.40
N THR A 326 14.59 11.78 13.66
CA THR A 326 14.46 12.72 14.79
C THR A 326 15.70 12.75 15.66
N GLU A 327 15.91 13.85 16.38
CA GLU A 327 17.03 14.01 17.32
C GLU A 327 16.97 12.97 18.46
N ILE A 328 15.77 12.66 18.95
CA ILE A 328 15.58 11.65 20.01
C ILE A 328 16.03 10.26 19.53
N LEU A 329 15.64 9.85 18.34
CA LEU A 329 16.07 8.57 17.78
C LEU A 329 17.58 8.54 17.51
N ALA A 330 18.14 9.63 16.97
CA ALA A 330 19.58 9.74 16.76
C ALA A 330 20.35 9.60 18.09
N ALA A 331 19.89 10.27 19.17
CA ALA A 331 20.46 10.15 20.49
C ALA A 331 20.34 8.73 21.08
N GLN A 332 19.20 8.06 20.88
CA GLN A 332 19.02 6.67 21.33
C GLN A 332 19.93 5.69 20.56
N HIS A 333 20.03 5.83 19.24
CA HIS A 333 20.97 5.01 18.46
C HIS A 333 22.41 5.24 18.89
N PHE A 334 22.79 6.52 19.13
CA PHE A 334 24.11 6.87 19.60
C PHE A 334 24.44 6.20 20.95
N GLU A 335 23.56 6.33 21.92
CA GLU A 335 23.78 5.75 23.24
C GLU A 335 23.82 4.21 23.21
N THR A 336 22.90 3.60 22.46
CA THR A 336 22.85 2.15 22.28
C THR A 336 24.13 1.61 21.62
N ILE A 337 24.57 2.25 20.54
CA ILE A 337 25.76 1.83 19.81
C ILE A 337 27.02 2.07 20.62
N ARG A 338 27.10 3.22 21.35
CA ARG A 338 28.21 3.51 22.24
C ARG A 338 28.35 2.48 23.35
N GLN A 339 27.23 2.06 23.95
CA GLN A 339 27.22 1.01 24.98
C GLN A 339 27.66 -0.34 24.41
N MET A 340 27.17 -0.72 23.23
CA MET A 340 27.57 -1.98 22.58
C MET A 340 29.06 -2.01 22.20
N LEU A 341 29.64 -0.87 21.87
CA LEU A 341 31.05 -0.74 21.49
C LEU A 341 31.97 -0.39 22.68
N PHE A 342 31.45 -0.44 23.89
CA PHE A 342 32.24 -0.14 25.08
C PHE A 342 33.48 -1.05 25.16
N GLY A 343 34.64 -0.47 25.40
CA GLY A 343 35.93 -1.17 25.44
C GLY A 343 36.58 -1.44 24.09
N MET A 344 35.91 -1.11 22.98
CA MET A 344 36.46 -1.18 21.63
C MET A 344 37.06 0.16 21.18
N ASN A 345 38.11 0.13 20.39
CA ASN A 345 38.74 1.34 19.85
C ASN A 345 37.96 1.85 18.61
N VAL A 346 36.69 2.20 18.79
CA VAL A 346 35.81 2.75 17.76
C VAL A 346 35.21 4.06 18.24
N ARG A 347 35.55 5.16 17.56
CA ARG A 347 34.99 6.47 17.88
C ARG A 347 33.67 6.73 17.19
N VAL A 348 32.63 6.91 17.99
CA VAL A 348 31.27 7.21 17.54
C VAL A 348 30.91 8.61 17.96
N GLU A 349 30.37 9.43 17.08
CA GLU A 349 29.95 10.81 17.35
C GLU A 349 28.50 11.05 16.92
N LEU A 350 27.84 12.01 17.60
CA LEU A 350 26.46 12.40 17.35
C LEU A 350 26.38 13.82 16.78
N LEU A 351 25.79 13.98 15.59
CA LEU A 351 25.59 15.27 14.93
C LEU A 351 24.10 15.57 14.75
N MET A 352 23.62 16.58 15.43
CA MET A 352 22.25 17.07 15.37
C MET A 352 22.25 18.57 15.06
N GLY A 353 21.12 19.14 14.67
CA GLY A 353 20.95 20.56 14.44
C GLY A 353 21.24 21.43 15.68
N SER A 354 21.04 20.86 16.86
CA SER A 354 21.35 21.48 18.16
C SER A 354 22.86 21.56 18.48
N VAL A 355 23.72 20.74 17.84
CA VAL A 355 25.17 20.71 18.06
C VAL A 355 25.83 21.86 17.32
N LYS A 356 26.41 22.84 18.06
CA LYS A 356 27.03 24.06 17.54
C LYS A 356 28.43 24.31 18.14
N GLY A 357 29.15 25.27 17.56
CA GLY A 357 30.43 25.77 18.05
C GLY A 357 31.55 24.74 18.04
N LYS A 358 32.46 24.80 19.01
CA LYS A 358 33.68 23.96 19.07
C LYS A 358 33.41 22.47 18.94
N LYS A 359 32.38 21.96 19.57
CA LYS A 359 32.04 20.53 19.48
C LYS A 359 31.70 20.10 18.07
N ARG A 360 30.96 20.92 17.32
CA ARG A 360 30.69 20.66 15.91
C ARG A 360 31.97 20.66 15.06
N GLU A 361 32.85 21.65 15.30
CA GLU A 361 34.14 21.74 14.57
C GLU A 361 35.02 20.54 14.84
N GLU A 362 35.10 20.05 16.07
CA GLU A 362 35.85 18.83 16.46
C GLU A 362 35.29 17.60 15.74
N ILE A 363 33.97 17.43 15.67
CA ILE A 363 33.33 16.32 14.94
C ILE A 363 33.68 16.40 13.45
N LEU A 364 33.51 17.57 12.82
CA LEU A 364 33.79 17.77 11.40
C LEU A 364 35.26 17.51 11.08
N LYS A 365 36.19 17.98 11.93
CA LYS A 365 37.62 17.70 11.79
C LYS A 365 37.92 16.20 11.94
N GLY A 366 37.33 15.54 12.95
CA GLY A 366 37.51 14.10 13.16
C GLY A 366 36.96 13.25 12.00
N LEU A 367 35.91 13.70 11.32
CA LEU A 367 35.43 13.04 10.09
C LEU A 367 36.40 13.16 8.93
N LEU A 368 36.98 14.34 8.73
CA LEU A 368 37.96 14.58 7.68
C LEU A 368 39.29 13.84 7.91
N THR A 369 39.70 13.67 9.18
CA THR A 369 40.92 12.92 9.52
C THR A 369 40.70 11.41 9.58
N GLY A 370 39.45 10.93 9.58
CA GLY A 370 39.11 9.51 9.74
C GLY A 370 39.13 9.05 11.21
N GLU A 371 39.37 9.93 12.19
CA GLU A 371 39.31 9.60 13.62
C GLU A 371 37.91 9.25 14.08
N VAL A 372 36.88 9.94 13.55
CA VAL A 372 35.49 9.59 13.76
C VAL A 372 35.11 8.53 12.74
N GLN A 373 34.89 7.31 13.21
CA GLN A 373 34.65 6.14 12.37
C GLN A 373 33.15 5.93 12.10
N ILE A 374 32.30 6.23 13.07
CA ILE A 374 30.83 6.16 12.94
C ILE A 374 30.22 7.50 13.31
N LEU A 375 29.48 8.09 12.37
CA LEU A 375 28.66 9.27 12.61
C LEU A 375 27.18 8.90 12.69
N ILE A 376 26.51 9.30 13.77
CA ILE A 376 25.07 9.17 13.93
C ILE A 376 24.46 10.57 13.92
N GLY A 377 23.35 10.77 13.21
CA GLY A 377 22.71 12.08 13.19
C GLY A 377 21.38 12.11 12.49
N THR A 378 20.85 13.32 12.37
CA THR A 378 19.62 13.62 11.62
C THR A 378 19.98 14.18 10.22
N HIS A 379 19.04 14.91 9.62
CA HIS A 379 19.31 15.63 8.36
C HIS A 379 20.57 16.55 8.38
N ALA A 380 21.07 16.93 9.56
CA ALA A 380 22.31 17.69 9.70
C ALA A 380 23.53 17.01 9.05
N VAL A 381 23.50 15.68 8.93
CA VAL A 381 24.54 14.91 8.22
C VAL A 381 24.56 15.20 6.71
N LEU A 382 23.46 15.67 6.14
CA LEU A 382 23.33 15.99 4.71
C LEU A 382 23.88 17.35 4.33
N GLU A 383 24.23 18.18 5.30
CA GLU A 383 24.77 19.51 5.07
C GLU A 383 26.11 19.42 4.30
N ASP A 384 26.35 20.37 3.41
CA ASP A 384 27.55 20.38 2.56
C ASP A 384 28.86 20.53 3.35
N THR A 385 28.78 21.06 4.54
CA THR A 385 29.90 21.20 5.49
C THR A 385 30.36 19.89 6.10
N VAL A 386 29.51 18.83 6.06
CA VAL A 386 29.83 17.52 6.60
C VAL A 386 30.52 16.69 5.54
N ASN A 387 31.83 16.53 5.63
CA ASN A 387 32.64 15.76 4.72
C ASN A 387 33.35 14.63 5.43
N PHE A 388 33.36 13.45 4.83
CA PHE A 388 34.03 12.26 5.30
C PHE A 388 35.38 12.08 4.61
N SER A 389 36.34 11.51 5.30
CA SER A 389 37.60 11.06 4.69
C SER A 389 37.34 9.91 3.67
N SER A 390 36.52 8.94 4.08
CA SER A 390 36.20 7.76 3.25
C SER A 390 34.88 7.10 3.70
N LEU A 391 33.74 7.65 3.28
CA LEU A 391 32.43 7.11 3.62
C LEU A 391 32.15 5.84 2.80
N GLY A 392 31.99 4.69 3.46
CA GLY A 392 31.75 3.40 2.80
C GLY A 392 30.38 2.80 3.03
N MET A 393 29.74 3.15 4.15
CA MET A 393 28.44 2.59 4.54
C MET A 393 27.50 3.66 5.06
N VAL A 394 26.26 3.65 4.58
CA VAL A 394 25.18 4.51 5.08
C VAL A 394 24.00 3.63 5.53
N VAL A 395 23.54 3.87 6.74
CA VAL A 395 22.33 3.29 7.30
C VAL A 395 21.27 4.39 7.42
N ILE A 396 20.06 4.13 6.94
CA ILE A 396 18.93 5.06 7.01
C ILE A 396 17.80 4.40 7.77
N ASP A 397 17.44 4.95 8.92
CA ASP A 397 16.33 4.43 9.72
C ASP A 397 15.02 5.16 9.34
N GLU A 398 13.92 4.40 9.26
CA GLU A 398 12.58 4.88 8.89
C GLU A 398 12.53 5.66 7.56
N GLN A 399 12.86 4.98 6.48
CA GLN A 399 12.99 5.54 5.12
C GLN A 399 11.84 6.44 4.67
N HIS A 400 10.60 6.14 5.07
CA HIS A 400 9.42 6.89 4.64
C HIS A 400 9.45 8.39 4.99
N ARG A 401 10.42 8.81 5.81
CA ARG A 401 10.66 10.22 6.18
C ARG A 401 11.80 10.90 5.40
N PHE A 402 12.49 10.15 4.54
CA PHE A 402 13.61 10.67 3.73
C PHE A 402 13.30 10.56 2.23
N GLY A 403 13.23 11.71 1.54
CA GLY A 403 13.00 11.76 0.09
C GLY A 403 14.21 11.29 -0.75
N VAL A 404 13.95 10.94 -2.00
CA VAL A 404 14.97 10.52 -2.99
C VAL A 404 16.08 11.54 -3.15
N ALA A 405 15.74 12.84 -3.16
CA ALA A 405 16.73 13.93 -3.28
C ALA A 405 17.72 13.97 -2.10
N GLN A 406 17.32 13.58 -0.91
CA GLN A 406 18.18 13.54 0.28
C GLN A 406 19.16 12.37 0.21
N ARG A 407 18.73 11.21 -0.31
CA ARG A 407 19.63 10.07 -0.56
C ARG A 407 20.68 10.40 -1.61
N ALA A 408 20.29 11.06 -2.69
CA ALA A 408 21.21 11.49 -3.75
C ALA A 408 22.34 12.39 -3.22
N LYS A 409 22.08 13.25 -2.24
CA LYS A 409 23.10 14.08 -1.58
C LYS A 409 24.15 13.27 -0.82
N LEU A 410 23.76 12.16 -0.18
CA LEU A 410 24.70 11.25 0.47
C LEU A 410 25.61 10.53 -0.52
N TRP A 411 25.08 10.16 -1.69
CA TRP A 411 25.88 9.51 -2.73
C TRP A 411 26.95 10.47 -3.31
N ALA A 412 26.62 11.75 -3.40
CA ALA A 412 27.54 12.76 -3.91
C ALA A 412 28.70 13.09 -2.94
N LYS A 413 28.64 12.65 -1.69
CA LYS A 413 29.70 12.91 -0.68
C LYS A 413 30.96 12.07 -0.85
N ASN A 414 30.96 11.10 -1.77
CA ASN A 414 32.14 10.29 -2.07
C ASN A 414 32.29 10.04 -3.57
N ALA A 415 33.51 9.85 -4.04
CA ALA A 415 33.79 9.56 -5.45
C ALA A 415 33.19 8.23 -5.93
N CYS A 416 33.12 7.23 -5.03
CA CYS A 416 32.37 5.99 -5.21
C CYS A 416 31.15 6.02 -4.27
N PRO A 417 29.94 5.72 -4.76
CA PRO A 417 28.76 5.72 -3.90
C PRO A 417 28.91 4.67 -2.77
N PRO A 418 28.60 5.03 -1.51
CA PRO A 418 28.66 4.12 -0.39
C PRO A 418 27.60 3.02 -0.51
N HIS A 419 27.79 1.91 0.18
CA HIS A 419 26.73 0.93 0.41
C HIS A 419 25.60 1.53 1.25
N VAL A 420 24.36 1.23 0.91
CA VAL A 420 23.17 1.76 1.59
C VAL A 420 22.34 0.63 2.18
N LEU A 421 22.07 0.73 3.46
CA LEU A 421 21.12 -0.11 4.19
C LEU A 421 19.98 0.75 4.71
N VAL A 422 18.81 0.53 4.19
CA VAL A 422 17.59 1.21 4.64
C VAL A 422 16.86 0.31 5.61
N MET A 423 16.41 0.86 6.74
CA MET A 423 15.65 0.10 7.73
C MET A 423 14.22 0.63 7.82
N THR A 424 13.28 -0.26 8.06
CA THR A 424 11.91 0.11 8.41
C THR A 424 11.37 -0.79 9.51
N ALA A 425 10.66 -0.19 10.47
CA ALA A 425 9.93 -0.92 11.50
C ALA A 425 8.50 -1.24 11.10
N THR A 426 8.03 -0.67 9.98
CA THR A 426 6.75 -1.07 9.37
C THR A 426 7.00 -2.25 8.45
N PRO A 427 6.47 -3.44 8.75
CA PRO A 427 6.45 -4.52 7.80
C PRO A 427 5.70 -4.08 6.54
N ILE A 428 6.34 -4.22 5.39
CA ILE A 428 5.74 -3.94 4.09
C ILE A 428 5.57 -5.30 3.41
N PRO A 429 4.37 -5.63 2.89
CA PRO A 429 4.18 -6.86 2.15
C PRO A 429 5.27 -7.02 1.08
N ARG A 430 5.83 -8.22 0.94
CA ARG A 430 6.93 -8.47 -0.03
C ARG A 430 6.58 -8.02 -1.43
N THR A 431 5.35 -8.25 -1.83
CA THR A 431 4.82 -7.86 -3.15
C THR A 431 4.86 -6.35 -3.36
N LEU A 432 4.44 -5.59 -2.35
CA LEU A 432 4.48 -4.14 -2.38
C LEU A 432 5.93 -3.62 -2.32
N ALA A 433 6.79 -4.26 -1.53
CA ALA A 433 8.21 -3.90 -1.46
C ALA A 433 8.93 -4.09 -2.81
N MET A 434 8.65 -5.18 -3.53
CA MET A 434 9.21 -5.46 -4.87
C MET A 434 8.79 -4.46 -5.94
N THR A 435 7.70 -3.74 -5.73
CA THR A 435 7.17 -2.73 -6.66
C THR A 435 7.58 -1.31 -6.26
N LEU A 436 7.35 -0.94 -5.01
CA LEU A 436 7.64 0.42 -4.52
C LEU A 436 9.13 0.69 -4.33
N TYR A 437 9.90 -0.34 -3.97
CA TYR A 437 11.32 -0.26 -3.68
C TYR A 437 12.11 -1.22 -4.58
N GLY A 438 11.70 -1.33 -5.84
CA GLY A 438 12.25 -2.34 -6.76
C GLY A 438 13.72 -2.19 -7.09
N ASP A 439 14.33 -1.05 -6.74
CA ASP A 439 15.78 -0.82 -6.79
C ASP A 439 16.50 -1.28 -5.51
N LEU A 440 15.77 -1.68 -4.45
CA LEU A 440 16.32 -2.22 -3.23
C LEU A 440 16.19 -3.74 -3.20
N ASP A 441 17.26 -4.42 -2.86
CA ASP A 441 17.19 -5.81 -2.42
C ASP A 441 16.54 -5.89 -1.04
N VAL A 442 15.66 -6.85 -0.80
CA VAL A 442 14.90 -6.93 0.44
C VAL A 442 15.41 -8.05 1.33
N SER A 443 15.72 -7.71 2.57
CA SER A 443 15.98 -8.67 3.66
C SER A 443 14.95 -8.54 4.76
N VAL A 444 14.52 -9.67 5.30
CA VAL A 444 13.47 -9.73 6.33
C VAL A 444 14.01 -10.41 7.58
N ILE A 445 13.83 -9.75 8.74
CA ILE A 445 14.00 -10.36 10.06
C ILE A 445 12.60 -10.79 10.54
N ASP A 446 12.29 -12.05 10.34
CA ASP A 446 11.01 -12.70 10.65
C ASP A 446 11.03 -13.45 12.00
N GLU A 447 12.06 -13.25 12.80
CA GLU A 447 12.20 -13.82 14.14
C GLU A 447 12.39 -12.71 15.18
N LEU A 448 11.74 -12.87 16.33
CA LEU A 448 11.98 -12.01 17.49
C LEU A 448 13.14 -12.56 18.34
N PRO A 449 13.91 -11.68 19.02
CA PRO A 449 14.93 -12.11 19.96
C PRO A 449 14.38 -13.03 21.07
N PRO A 450 15.16 -14.02 21.53
CA PRO A 450 14.73 -14.94 22.59
C PRO A 450 14.42 -14.19 23.88
N GLY A 451 13.42 -14.68 24.64
CA GLY A 451 12.99 -14.10 25.93
C GLY A 451 11.91 -13.04 25.82
N ARG A 452 11.51 -12.61 24.64
CA ARG A 452 10.41 -11.66 24.46
C ARG A 452 9.06 -12.38 24.50
N LYS A 453 8.12 -11.88 25.32
CA LYS A 453 6.76 -12.42 25.39
C LYS A 453 5.87 -11.77 24.34
N PRO A 454 4.95 -12.52 23.68
CA PRO A 454 3.95 -11.96 22.80
C PRO A 454 3.08 -10.94 23.57
N ILE A 455 2.76 -9.82 22.89
CA ILE A 455 1.87 -8.81 23.47
C ILE A 455 0.44 -9.33 23.39
N GLN A 456 -0.29 -9.34 24.52
CA GLN A 456 -1.70 -9.67 24.53
C GLN A 456 -2.51 -8.48 24.02
N THR A 457 -3.15 -8.66 22.87
CA THR A 457 -4.05 -7.64 22.31
C THR A 457 -5.48 -7.96 22.69
N ILE A 458 -6.19 -7.02 23.28
CA ILE A 458 -7.55 -7.16 23.79
C ILE A 458 -8.43 -6.08 23.17
N HIS A 459 -9.55 -6.47 22.58
CA HIS A 459 -10.58 -5.52 22.12
C HIS A 459 -11.65 -5.36 23.21
N GLN A 460 -11.97 -4.12 23.57
CA GLN A 460 -13.00 -3.78 24.54
C GLN A 460 -13.89 -2.63 24.02
N PHE A 461 -15.17 -2.70 24.42
CA PHE A 461 -16.09 -1.58 24.19
C PHE A 461 -16.06 -0.58 25.35
N ASP A 462 -16.40 0.67 25.05
CA ASP A 462 -16.45 1.78 26.00
C ASP A 462 -17.19 1.49 27.32
N ASN A 463 -18.20 0.63 27.30
CA ASN A 463 -18.97 0.26 28.49
C ASN A 463 -18.18 -0.55 29.54
N ARG A 464 -16.97 -1.02 29.21
CA ARG A 464 -16.11 -1.79 30.09
C ARG A 464 -14.97 -0.97 30.72
N ARG A 465 -15.03 0.36 30.68
CA ARG A 465 -14.01 1.26 31.26
C ARG A 465 -13.66 0.97 32.72
N PRO A 466 -14.60 0.65 33.65
CA PRO A 466 -14.22 0.32 35.01
C PRO A 466 -13.24 -0.86 35.13
N SER A 467 -13.45 -1.90 34.31
CA SER A 467 -12.55 -3.06 34.25
C SER A 467 -11.18 -2.70 33.66
N LEU A 468 -11.14 -1.82 32.66
CA LEU A 468 -9.91 -1.30 32.08
C LEU A 468 -9.10 -0.54 33.12
N TYR A 469 -9.72 0.39 33.85
CA TYR A 469 -9.04 1.20 34.85
C TYR A 469 -8.54 0.35 36.03
N ALA A 470 -9.31 -0.66 36.46
CA ALA A 470 -8.84 -1.62 37.46
C ALA A 470 -7.58 -2.37 36.99
N GLY A 471 -7.53 -2.78 35.72
CA GLY A 471 -6.34 -3.42 35.12
C GLY A 471 -5.14 -2.47 35.07
N ILE A 472 -5.36 -1.20 34.70
CA ILE A 472 -4.31 -0.16 34.68
C ILE A 472 -3.76 0.08 36.10
N ARG A 473 -4.62 0.21 37.13
CA ARG A 473 -4.19 0.39 38.53
C ARG A 473 -3.27 -0.72 38.98
N LYS A 474 -3.66 -1.99 38.71
CA LYS A 474 -2.84 -3.15 39.03
C LYS A 474 -1.45 -3.08 38.40
N GLN A 475 -1.35 -2.70 37.12
CA GLN A 475 -0.07 -2.58 36.43
C GLN A 475 0.79 -1.45 36.99
N ILE A 476 0.17 -0.34 37.40
CA ILE A 476 0.89 0.79 38.06
C ILE A 476 1.37 0.38 39.47
N GLU A 477 0.55 -0.37 40.22
CA GLU A 477 0.94 -0.91 41.53
C GLU A 477 2.13 -1.89 41.41
N GLU A 478 2.22 -2.63 40.31
CA GLU A 478 3.36 -3.47 39.97
C GLU A 478 4.61 -2.66 39.50
N GLY A 479 4.53 -1.32 39.50
CA GLY A 479 5.61 -0.42 39.10
C GLY A 479 5.73 -0.21 37.59
N ARG A 480 4.72 -0.58 36.83
CA ARG A 480 4.70 -0.45 35.35
C ARG A 480 4.17 0.90 34.90
N GLN A 481 4.49 1.24 33.65
CA GLN A 481 4.03 2.47 33.00
C GLN A 481 3.02 2.17 31.89
N VAL A 482 2.15 3.15 31.62
CA VAL A 482 1.00 3.01 30.72
C VAL A 482 0.98 4.12 29.68
N TYR A 483 0.79 3.76 28.43
CA TYR A 483 0.44 4.67 27.35
C TYR A 483 -1.07 4.69 27.12
N ILE A 484 -1.66 5.88 26.94
CA ILE A 484 -3.05 6.08 26.49
C ILE A 484 -3.02 6.98 25.27
N VAL A 485 -3.43 6.45 24.11
CA VAL A 485 -3.30 7.14 22.83
C VAL A 485 -4.67 7.46 22.23
N TYR A 486 -4.84 8.72 21.85
CA TYR A 486 -6.05 9.24 21.17
C TYR A 486 -5.78 9.44 19.67
N PRO A 487 -6.76 9.19 18.78
CA PRO A 487 -6.61 9.40 17.35
C PRO A 487 -6.52 10.89 17.00
N LEU A 488 -5.81 11.19 15.90
CA LEU A 488 -5.88 12.50 15.23
C LEU A 488 -7.01 12.49 14.19
N ILE A 489 -7.87 13.50 14.20
CA ILE A 489 -8.94 13.68 13.22
C ILE A 489 -8.44 14.68 12.16
N LYS A 490 -8.16 14.21 10.95
CA LYS A 490 -7.59 15.03 9.86
C LYS A 490 -8.41 16.30 9.51
N GLU A 491 -9.69 16.36 9.87
CA GLU A 491 -10.59 17.45 9.50
C GLU A 491 -10.64 18.61 10.49
N SER A 492 -10.09 18.46 11.71
CA SER A 492 -10.09 19.53 12.73
C SER A 492 -9.03 19.31 13.81
N GLU A 493 -7.82 19.82 13.58
CA GLU A 493 -6.71 19.81 14.59
C GLU A 493 -7.11 20.41 15.94
N LYS A 494 -8.04 21.39 15.95
CA LYS A 494 -8.56 21.97 17.19
C LYS A 494 -9.45 21.02 17.99
N MET A 495 -10.19 20.16 17.31
CA MET A 495 -11.06 19.16 17.94
C MET A 495 -10.27 18.01 18.54
N ASP A 496 -9.15 17.64 17.91
CA ASP A 496 -8.26 16.59 18.40
C ASP A 496 -7.57 16.95 19.70
N ILE A 497 -7.13 18.18 19.82
CA ILE A 497 -6.53 18.69 21.06
C ILE A 497 -7.57 18.76 22.15
N LYS A 498 -8.78 19.17 21.84
CA LYS A 498 -9.87 19.19 22.82
C LYS A 498 -10.18 17.77 23.34
N ASN A 499 -10.26 16.80 22.45
CA ASN A 499 -10.47 15.39 22.82
C ASN A 499 -9.32 14.84 23.68
N LEU A 500 -8.09 15.20 23.36
CA LEU A 500 -6.92 14.83 24.17
C LEU A 500 -6.96 15.51 25.53
N GLU A 501 -7.29 16.80 25.61
CA GLU A 501 -7.35 17.55 26.87
C GLU A 501 -8.46 17.05 27.78
N GLU A 502 -9.66 16.81 27.24
CA GLU A 502 -10.75 16.19 27.98
C GLU A 502 -10.36 14.79 28.47
N GLY A 503 -9.69 14.00 27.63
CA GLY A 503 -9.16 12.69 28.01
C GLY A 503 -8.07 12.77 29.07
N TYR A 504 -7.15 13.72 28.98
CA TYR A 504 -6.11 13.95 29.97
C TYR A 504 -6.70 14.34 31.34
N GLU A 505 -7.64 15.30 31.37
CA GLU A 505 -8.36 15.72 32.60
C GLU A 505 -9.11 14.54 33.22
N HIS A 506 -9.79 13.73 32.40
CA HIS A 506 -10.48 12.54 32.86
C HIS A 506 -9.54 11.50 33.47
N ILE A 507 -8.38 11.25 32.88
CA ILE A 507 -7.38 10.33 33.39
C ILE A 507 -6.76 10.87 34.71
N CYS A 508 -6.48 12.16 34.78
CA CYS A 508 -6.00 12.78 36.03
C CYS A 508 -7.02 12.66 37.18
N ALA A 509 -8.33 12.80 36.86
CA ALA A 509 -9.40 12.63 37.85
C ALA A 509 -9.57 11.17 38.28
N GLU A 510 -9.43 10.22 37.35
CA GLU A 510 -9.55 8.76 37.63
C GLU A 510 -8.33 8.23 38.39
N PHE A 511 -7.13 8.78 38.16
CA PHE A 511 -5.87 8.35 38.80
C PHE A 511 -5.21 9.52 39.56
N PRO A 512 -5.83 10.01 40.64
CA PRO A 512 -5.34 11.20 41.38
C PRO A 512 -3.97 10.98 42.03
N ASP A 513 -3.63 9.74 42.34
CA ASP A 513 -2.36 9.35 42.95
C ASP A 513 -1.22 9.16 41.95
N CYS A 514 -1.49 9.28 40.66
CA CYS A 514 -0.53 9.05 39.57
C CYS A 514 -0.10 10.39 38.98
N LYS A 515 1.17 10.47 38.59
CA LYS A 515 1.66 11.57 37.76
C LYS A 515 1.43 11.22 36.28
N VAL A 516 0.82 12.14 35.56
CA VAL A 516 0.45 11.96 34.15
C VAL A 516 1.23 12.94 33.29
N SER A 517 1.92 12.46 32.26
CA SER A 517 2.51 13.25 31.16
C SER A 517 1.53 13.41 30.01
N LYS A 518 1.61 14.53 29.29
CA LYS A 518 0.80 14.83 28.11
C LYS A 518 1.69 15.20 26.93
N VAL A 519 1.49 14.55 25.77
CA VAL A 519 2.25 14.83 24.54
C VAL A 519 1.34 14.88 23.33
N HIS A 520 1.41 15.99 22.56
CA HIS A 520 0.65 16.15 21.31
C HIS A 520 1.40 16.94 20.24
N GLY A 521 0.88 16.92 19.00
CA GLY A 521 1.54 17.46 17.81
C GLY A 521 1.92 18.95 17.87
N GLN A 522 1.12 19.77 18.55
CA GLN A 522 1.32 21.24 18.61
C GLN A 522 2.27 21.72 19.73
N MET A 523 2.69 20.83 20.61
CA MET A 523 3.71 21.21 21.61
C MET A 523 5.02 21.58 20.92
N LYS A 524 5.74 22.52 21.50
CA LYS A 524 7.10 22.85 21.06
C LYS A 524 8.02 21.63 21.21
N PRO A 525 9.00 21.43 20.30
CA PRO A 525 9.90 20.29 20.39
C PRO A 525 10.52 20.09 21.77
N ALA A 526 11.02 21.18 22.39
CA ALA A 526 11.63 21.12 23.73
C ALA A 526 10.66 20.67 24.84
N GLU A 527 9.39 21.07 24.75
CA GLU A 527 8.36 20.64 25.70
C GLU A 527 8.00 19.16 25.53
N LYS A 528 7.91 18.70 24.26
CA LYS A 528 7.72 17.28 23.96
C LYS A 528 8.84 16.42 24.51
N ASP A 529 10.08 16.87 24.30
CA ASP A 529 11.27 16.17 24.77
C ASP A 529 11.32 16.11 26.28
N ALA A 530 10.96 17.20 26.98
CA ALA A 530 10.90 17.24 28.44
C ALA A 530 9.85 16.27 29.00
N GLU A 531 8.62 16.26 28.45
CA GLU A 531 7.56 15.34 28.89
C GLU A 531 7.90 13.87 28.59
N MET A 532 8.49 13.60 27.42
CA MET A 532 8.97 12.28 27.09
C MET A 532 10.07 11.82 28.02
N GLN A 533 11.01 12.71 28.38
CA GLN A 533 12.12 12.38 29.30
C GLN A 533 11.62 12.08 30.71
N ARG A 534 10.63 12.82 31.21
CA ARG A 534 9.96 12.53 32.48
C ARG A 534 9.35 11.11 32.49
N PHE A 535 8.73 10.71 31.40
CA PHE A 535 8.17 9.37 31.28
C PHE A 535 9.26 8.29 31.17
N VAL A 536 10.30 8.53 30.39
CA VAL A 536 11.45 7.61 30.29
C VAL A 536 12.13 7.40 31.65
N ASN A 537 12.27 8.48 32.46
CA ASN A 537 12.85 8.43 33.78
C ASN A 537 11.92 7.86 34.87
N ALA A 538 10.72 7.37 34.50
CA ALA A 538 9.69 6.89 35.40
C ALA A 538 9.18 7.92 36.41
N GLU A 539 9.36 9.22 36.14
CA GLU A 539 8.81 10.30 36.96
C GLU A 539 7.28 10.40 36.83
N THR A 540 6.74 9.91 35.72
CA THR A 540 5.31 9.82 35.45
C THR A 540 4.93 8.38 35.12
N GLN A 541 3.78 7.91 35.62
CA GLN A 541 3.28 6.53 35.47
C GLN A 541 2.42 6.36 34.23
N ILE A 542 1.72 7.42 33.82
CA ILE A 542 0.80 7.39 32.65
C ILE A 542 1.25 8.47 31.68
N MET A 543 1.28 8.13 30.41
CA MET A 543 1.44 9.09 29.31
C MET A 543 0.19 9.12 28.45
N VAL A 544 -0.45 10.28 28.37
CA VAL A 544 -1.57 10.57 27.49
C VAL A 544 -1.07 11.28 26.24
N ALA A 545 -1.30 10.74 25.07
CA ALA A 545 -0.76 11.32 23.85
C ALA A 545 -1.66 11.13 22.62
N THR A 546 -1.38 11.91 21.57
CA THR A 546 -1.86 11.63 20.22
C THR A 546 -0.89 10.68 19.49
N THR A 547 -1.15 10.38 18.21
CA THR A 547 -0.31 9.51 17.37
C THR A 547 1.16 9.92 17.25
N VAL A 548 1.55 11.06 17.79
CA VAL A 548 2.96 11.55 17.83
C VAL A 548 3.92 10.56 18.48
N ILE A 549 3.41 9.64 19.32
CA ILE A 549 4.22 8.55 19.93
C ILE A 549 4.69 7.50 18.88
N GLU A 550 4.22 7.55 17.65
CA GLU A 550 4.69 6.65 16.59
C GLU A 550 6.21 6.70 16.42
N VAL A 551 6.87 7.73 16.96
CA VAL A 551 8.30 7.96 16.79
C VAL A 551 9.12 7.48 17.98
N GLY A 552 9.59 6.28 17.90
CA GLY A 552 10.93 5.80 18.29
C GLY A 552 11.35 5.71 19.75
N VAL A 553 10.67 6.31 20.73
CA VAL A 553 11.17 6.30 22.10
C VAL A 553 11.01 4.93 22.75
N ASN A 554 12.13 4.38 23.27
CA ASN A 554 12.14 3.10 23.97
C ASN A 554 11.91 3.31 25.47
N VAL A 555 10.80 2.79 25.98
CA VAL A 555 10.50 2.76 27.42
C VAL A 555 10.27 1.31 27.84
N PRO A 556 11.32 0.59 28.28
CA PRO A 556 11.21 -0.84 28.61
C PRO A 556 10.19 -1.16 29.70
N ASN A 557 9.96 -0.20 30.62
CA ASN A 557 9.02 -0.34 31.73
C ASN A 557 7.54 -0.13 31.32
N ALA A 558 7.26 0.39 30.13
CA ALA A 558 5.89 0.55 29.64
C ALA A 558 5.34 -0.80 29.18
N SER A 559 4.38 -1.36 29.93
CA SER A 559 3.78 -2.66 29.69
C SER A 559 2.35 -2.61 29.15
N VAL A 560 1.68 -1.45 29.22
CA VAL A 560 0.30 -1.28 28.78
C VAL A 560 0.18 -0.18 27.73
N MET A 561 -0.46 -0.50 26.62
CA MET A 561 -0.87 0.42 25.56
C MET A 561 -2.39 0.42 25.47
N VAL A 562 -3.03 1.53 25.76
CA VAL A 562 -4.46 1.74 25.54
C VAL A 562 -4.64 2.63 24.33
N ILE A 563 -5.41 2.17 23.35
CA ILE A 563 -5.71 2.92 22.12
C ILE A 563 -7.19 3.27 22.14
N GLU A 564 -7.47 4.54 22.37
CA GLU A 564 -8.83 5.08 22.40
C GLU A 564 -9.37 5.28 20.98
N ASN A 565 -10.65 4.98 20.78
CA ASN A 565 -11.31 5.04 19.47
C ASN A 565 -10.52 4.27 18.39
N ALA A 566 -10.12 3.04 18.71
CA ALA A 566 -9.25 2.22 17.86
C ALA A 566 -9.83 1.98 16.46
N GLU A 567 -11.15 2.10 16.29
CA GLU A 567 -11.84 2.05 14.98
C GLU A 567 -11.37 3.10 13.99
N ARG A 568 -10.75 4.18 14.46
CA ARG A 568 -10.27 5.30 13.61
C ARG A 568 -8.85 5.11 13.10
N PHE A 569 -8.14 4.11 13.60
CA PHE A 569 -6.76 3.84 13.20
C PHE A 569 -6.69 2.81 12.08
N GLY A 570 -5.72 2.97 11.19
CA GLY A 570 -5.33 1.94 10.24
C GLY A 570 -4.58 0.78 10.93
N LEU A 571 -4.58 -0.42 10.32
CA LEU A 571 -3.90 -1.59 10.86
C LEU A 571 -2.42 -1.36 11.12
N SER A 572 -1.72 -0.73 10.17
CA SER A 572 -0.29 -0.39 10.30
C SER A 572 -0.02 0.53 11.49
N GLN A 573 -0.90 1.51 11.75
CA GLN A 573 -0.77 2.41 12.91
C GLN A 573 -1.02 1.66 14.23
N LEU A 574 -2.07 0.84 14.29
CA LEU A 574 -2.34 0.01 15.47
C LEU A 574 -1.17 -0.91 15.80
N HIS A 575 -0.56 -1.52 14.77
CA HIS A 575 0.61 -2.37 14.93
C HIS A 575 1.83 -1.60 15.45
N GLN A 576 2.11 -0.41 14.90
CA GLN A 576 3.21 0.46 15.37
C GLN A 576 3.02 0.88 16.83
N LEU A 577 1.81 1.29 17.21
CA LEU A 577 1.48 1.66 18.59
C LEU A 577 1.64 0.46 19.54
N ARG A 578 1.12 -0.73 19.14
CA ARG A 578 1.31 -1.96 19.90
C ARG A 578 2.79 -2.27 20.13
N GLY A 579 3.64 -2.06 19.15
CA GLY A 579 5.09 -2.28 19.23
C GLY A 579 5.83 -1.32 20.17
N ARG A 580 5.18 -0.30 20.73
CA ARG A 580 5.77 0.59 21.76
C ARG A 580 5.85 -0.03 23.14
N VAL A 581 5.08 -1.06 23.41
CA VAL A 581 5.16 -1.89 24.62
C VAL A 581 5.76 -3.26 24.29
N GLY A 582 5.98 -4.10 25.30
CA GLY A 582 6.54 -5.44 25.11
C GLY A 582 8.05 -5.46 24.81
N ARG A 583 8.79 -4.45 25.24
CA ARG A 583 10.26 -4.38 25.12
C ARG A 583 11.01 -4.89 26.35
N GLY A 584 10.31 -5.09 27.45
CA GLY A 584 10.80 -5.73 28.66
C GLY A 584 10.58 -7.24 28.67
N ALA A 585 11.03 -7.93 29.73
CA ALA A 585 10.83 -9.36 29.94
C ALA A 585 9.41 -9.71 30.43
N ASP A 586 8.62 -8.71 30.84
CA ASP A 586 7.30 -8.89 31.44
C ASP A 586 6.19 -8.94 30.41
N GLN A 587 5.06 -9.53 30.80
CA GLN A 587 3.87 -9.57 29.98
C GLN A 587 3.35 -8.17 29.69
N SER A 588 3.10 -7.86 28.42
CA SER A 588 2.57 -6.57 27.99
C SER A 588 1.21 -6.71 27.33
N TYR A 589 0.43 -5.66 27.40
CA TYR A 589 -0.96 -5.62 26.97
C TYR A 589 -1.19 -4.45 26.01
N CYS A 590 -1.96 -4.71 24.95
CA CYS A 590 -2.48 -3.67 24.05
C CYS A 590 -4.01 -3.74 24.06
N ILE A 591 -4.65 -2.67 24.56
CA ILE A 591 -6.10 -2.62 24.73
C ILE A 591 -6.67 -1.66 23.67
N LEU A 592 -7.49 -2.22 22.76
CA LEU A 592 -8.19 -1.49 21.72
C LEU A 592 -9.58 -1.12 22.22
N VAL A 593 -9.80 0.16 22.52
CA VAL A 593 -11.09 0.67 23.02
C VAL A 593 -11.88 1.23 21.85
N THR A 594 -13.14 0.81 21.70
CA THR A 594 -14.01 1.24 20.60
C THR A 594 -15.43 1.54 21.03
N SER A 595 -16.13 2.31 20.19
CA SER A 595 -17.59 2.44 20.28
C SER A 595 -18.29 1.12 19.96
N TYR A 596 -19.56 0.99 20.37
CA TYR A 596 -20.35 -0.23 20.14
C TYR A 596 -20.72 -0.44 18.66
N LYS A 597 -20.89 0.65 17.90
CA LYS A 597 -21.29 0.58 16.48
C LYS A 597 -20.05 0.52 15.59
N LEU A 598 -19.71 -0.66 15.12
CA LEU A 598 -18.58 -0.89 14.20
C LEU A 598 -19.09 -1.35 12.83
N SER A 599 -18.46 -0.87 11.76
CA SER A 599 -18.62 -1.43 10.43
C SER A 599 -18.03 -2.85 10.36
N GLU A 600 -18.48 -3.66 9.41
CA GLU A 600 -17.94 -5.01 9.20
C GLU A 600 -16.45 -5.00 8.91
N GLU A 601 -15.99 -4.04 8.11
CA GLU A 601 -14.57 -3.84 7.78
C GLU A 601 -13.74 -3.50 9.03
N THR A 602 -14.23 -2.58 9.86
CA THR A 602 -13.55 -2.21 11.12
C THR A 602 -13.47 -3.39 12.08
N ARG A 603 -14.53 -4.18 12.17
CA ARG A 603 -14.54 -5.39 13.00
C ARG A 603 -13.47 -6.38 12.53
N LYS A 604 -13.36 -6.63 11.23
CA LYS A 604 -12.31 -7.49 10.65
C LYS A 604 -10.91 -6.98 10.96
N ARG A 605 -10.66 -5.65 10.86
CA ARG A 605 -9.37 -5.05 11.22
C ARG A 605 -9.00 -5.31 12.68
N LEU A 606 -9.92 -5.10 13.60
CA LEU A 606 -9.68 -5.32 15.03
C LEU A 606 -9.48 -6.80 15.35
N GLU A 607 -10.23 -7.70 14.72
CA GLU A 607 -10.07 -9.16 14.86
C GLU A 607 -8.66 -9.60 14.44
N ILE A 608 -8.14 -9.10 13.32
CA ILE A 608 -6.77 -9.39 12.86
C ILE A 608 -5.75 -8.95 13.90
N MET A 609 -5.90 -7.74 14.46
CA MET A 609 -4.98 -7.24 15.49
C MET A 609 -4.98 -8.10 16.77
N VAL A 610 -6.11 -8.72 17.10
CA VAL A 610 -6.23 -9.61 18.27
C VAL A 610 -5.64 -11.00 17.98
N GLN A 611 -5.81 -11.49 16.74
CA GLN A 611 -5.44 -12.87 16.36
C GLN A 611 -3.93 -13.05 16.14
N THR A 612 -3.24 -12.05 15.61
CA THR A 612 -1.82 -12.17 15.27
C THR A 612 -0.96 -11.04 15.83
N ASN A 613 0.25 -11.41 16.22
CA ASN A 613 1.32 -10.47 16.54
C ASN A 613 2.29 -10.26 15.37
N ASP A 614 2.18 -11.04 14.30
CA ASP A 614 3.05 -10.92 13.13
C ASP A 614 2.71 -9.67 12.32
N GLY A 615 3.65 -8.74 12.26
CA GLY A 615 3.48 -7.50 11.52
C GLY A 615 3.37 -7.69 10.00
N PHE A 616 3.93 -8.76 9.43
CA PHE A 616 3.81 -9.05 8.00
C PHE A 616 2.41 -9.56 7.66
N GLU A 617 1.83 -10.43 8.49
CA GLU A 617 0.44 -10.87 8.33
C GLU A 617 -0.53 -9.68 8.44
N ILE A 618 -0.29 -8.77 9.40
CA ILE A 618 -1.08 -7.54 9.57
C ILE A 618 -0.96 -6.64 8.34
N ALA A 619 0.24 -6.47 7.81
CA ALA A 619 0.46 -5.64 6.63
C ALA A 619 -0.19 -6.22 5.36
N GLU A 620 -0.14 -7.55 5.18
CA GLU A 620 -0.84 -8.22 4.09
C GLU A 620 -2.37 -8.10 4.22
N ALA A 621 -2.89 -8.20 5.43
CA ALA A 621 -4.31 -8.02 5.70
C ALA A 621 -4.75 -6.57 5.47
N ASP A 622 -3.95 -5.57 5.88
CA ASP A 622 -4.19 -4.15 5.63
C ASP A 622 -4.26 -3.88 4.12
N LEU A 623 -3.32 -4.44 3.35
CA LEU A 623 -3.30 -4.30 1.90
C LEU A 623 -4.56 -4.91 1.24
N LYS A 624 -5.02 -6.08 1.72
CA LYS A 624 -6.23 -6.75 1.20
C LYS A 624 -7.52 -6.00 1.55
N LEU A 625 -7.59 -5.40 2.73
CA LEU A 625 -8.79 -4.68 3.20
C LEU A 625 -8.97 -3.31 2.53
N ARG A 626 -7.88 -2.59 2.26
CA ARG A 626 -7.92 -1.26 1.62
C ARG A 626 -8.41 -1.30 0.18
N GLY A 627 -8.21 -2.40 -0.53
CA GLY A 627 -8.55 -2.53 -1.95
C GLY A 627 -7.65 -1.68 -2.87
N PRO A 628 -7.86 -1.75 -4.20
CA PRO A 628 -6.99 -1.11 -5.19
C PRO A 628 -7.07 0.43 -5.23
N GLY A 629 -8.12 1.04 -4.65
CA GLY A 629 -8.34 2.50 -4.69
C GLY A 629 -7.61 3.32 -3.63
N ASP A 630 -7.25 2.70 -2.50
CA ASP A 630 -6.68 3.41 -1.34
C ASP A 630 -5.14 3.33 -1.24
N LEU A 631 -4.47 2.79 -2.26
CA LEU A 631 -3.01 2.91 -2.39
C LEU A 631 -2.54 4.37 -2.54
N GLU A 632 -3.47 5.32 -2.80
CA GLU A 632 -3.21 6.76 -2.74
C GLU A 632 -2.67 7.24 -1.37
N GLY A 633 -2.94 6.53 -0.28
CA GLY A 633 -2.33 6.80 1.03
C GLY A 633 -0.82 6.52 1.08
N THR A 634 -0.27 5.80 0.10
CA THR A 634 1.17 5.56 -0.08
C THR A 634 1.86 6.66 -0.89
N GLN A 635 1.23 7.81 -1.11
CA GLN A 635 1.85 9.01 -1.69
C GLN A 635 3.12 9.48 -0.94
N GLN A 636 3.43 8.89 0.21
CA GLN A 636 4.69 9.11 0.90
C GLN A 636 5.93 8.63 0.11
N SER A 637 5.76 7.72 -0.85
CA SER A 637 6.82 7.32 -1.80
C SER A 637 6.79 8.07 -3.14
N GLY A 638 5.79 8.95 -3.36
CA GLY A 638 5.69 9.73 -4.60
C GLY A 638 5.21 8.95 -5.83
N VAL A 639 4.76 7.72 -5.67
CA VAL A 639 4.43 6.81 -6.78
C VAL A 639 2.97 6.37 -6.67
N ALA A 640 2.09 6.97 -7.46
CA ALA A 640 0.78 6.41 -7.71
C ALA A 640 0.91 5.32 -8.80
N PHE A 641 0.63 4.06 -8.47
CA PHE A 641 0.51 3.01 -9.49
C PHE A 641 -0.84 3.17 -10.19
N ASP A 642 -0.84 3.68 -11.39
CA ASP A 642 -2.03 3.70 -12.26
C ASP A 642 -2.24 2.30 -12.89
N LEU A 643 -2.54 1.32 -12.02
CA LEU A 643 -2.86 -0.05 -12.44
C LEU A 643 -4.29 -0.09 -12.98
N LYS A 644 -4.44 -0.59 -14.20
CA LYS A 644 -5.73 -0.65 -14.89
C LYS A 644 -6.51 -1.93 -14.59
N ILE A 645 -5.80 -3.04 -14.37
CA ILE A 645 -6.42 -4.36 -14.17
C ILE A 645 -5.76 -5.19 -13.06
N ALA A 646 -4.45 -5.06 -12.87
CA ALA A 646 -3.75 -5.79 -11.82
C ALA A 646 -4.02 -5.16 -10.44
N ASP A 647 -4.05 -6.00 -9.41
CA ASP A 647 -4.20 -5.62 -8.01
C ASP A 647 -3.04 -6.21 -7.22
N ILE A 648 -2.11 -5.37 -6.77
CA ILE A 648 -0.91 -5.82 -6.06
C ILE A 648 -1.25 -6.64 -4.80
N ALA A 649 -2.38 -6.33 -4.16
CA ALA A 649 -2.82 -7.04 -2.97
C ALA A 649 -3.29 -8.47 -3.26
N ARG A 650 -3.91 -8.69 -4.43
CA ARG A 650 -4.50 -9.97 -4.84
C ARG A 650 -3.61 -10.76 -5.76
N ASP A 651 -2.83 -10.07 -6.60
CA ASP A 651 -2.03 -10.68 -7.68
C ASP A 651 -0.55 -10.88 -7.25
N GLY A 652 -0.27 -10.98 -5.94
CA GLY A 652 1.10 -11.08 -5.40
C GLY A 652 1.90 -12.28 -5.93
N GLN A 653 1.28 -13.43 -6.12
CA GLN A 653 1.93 -14.61 -6.72
C GLN A 653 2.28 -14.37 -8.18
N LEU A 654 1.37 -13.74 -8.93
CA LEU A 654 1.61 -13.37 -10.32
C LEU A 654 2.74 -12.34 -10.41
N LEU A 655 2.77 -11.36 -9.51
CA LEU A 655 3.84 -10.35 -9.47
C LEU A 655 5.22 -10.98 -9.26
N GLN A 656 5.33 -11.95 -8.34
CA GLN A 656 6.58 -12.67 -8.13
C GLN A 656 7.00 -13.45 -9.38
N TYR A 657 6.06 -14.15 -9.98
CA TYR A 657 6.28 -14.92 -11.19
C TYR A 657 6.76 -14.05 -12.36
N VAL A 658 6.08 -12.94 -12.65
CA VAL A 658 6.48 -12.04 -13.75
C VAL A 658 7.82 -11.34 -13.47
N ARG A 659 8.18 -11.14 -12.19
CA ARG A 659 9.51 -10.62 -11.83
C ARG A 659 10.62 -11.59 -12.22
N GLU A 660 10.43 -12.89 -12.00
CA GLU A 660 11.39 -13.93 -12.40
C GLU A 660 11.54 -13.94 -13.93
N VAL A 661 10.43 -13.86 -14.68
CA VAL A 661 10.45 -13.78 -16.15
C VAL A 661 11.18 -12.51 -16.62
N ALA A 662 10.86 -11.36 -16.04
CA ALA A 662 11.51 -10.10 -16.39
C ALA A 662 13.01 -10.09 -16.05
N LEU A 663 13.39 -10.71 -14.93
CA LEU A 663 14.81 -10.86 -14.54
C LEU A 663 15.58 -11.70 -15.54
N ALA A 664 15.01 -12.83 -15.99
CA ALA A 664 15.62 -13.70 -17.00
C ALA A 664 15.88 -12.92 -18.31
N ILE A 665 14.89 -12.12 -18.77
CA ILE A 665 15.05 -11.28 -19.96
C ILE A 665 16.17 -10.23 -19.78
N VAL A 666 16.22 -9.56 -18.63
CA VAL A 666 17.26 -8.53 -18.38
C VAL A 666 18.66 -9.16 -18.22
N GLU A 667 18.76 -10.41 -17.77
CA GLU A 667 20.03 -11.15 -17.67
C GLU A 667 20.50 -11.65 -19.03
N GLU A 668 19.61 -12.13 -19.86
CA GLU A 668 19.89 -12.62 -21.22
C GLU A 668 20.20 -11.48 -22.19
N ASP A 669 19.42 -10.40 -22.14
CA ASP A 669 19.55 -9.21 -23.01
C ASP A 669 19.77 -7.92 -22.22
N PRO A 670 20.90 -7.80 -21.55
CA PRO A 670 21.15 -6.69 -20.65
C PRO A 670 21.35 -5.34 -21.36
N THR A 671 21.58 -5.35 -22.68
CA THR A 671 21.76 -4.13 -23.51
C THR A 671 20.51 -3.80 -24.34
N GLY A 672 19.56 -4.71 -24.42
CA GLY A 672 18.32 -4.53 -25.17
C GLY A 672 18.54 -4.56 -26.69
N VAL A 673 19.44 -5.42 -27.18
CA VAL A 673 19.80 -5.51 -28.60
C VAL A 673 19.41 -6.81 -29.27
N LEU A 674 18.93 -7.80 -28.52
CA LEU A 674 18.50 -9.08 -29.09
C LEU A 674 17.24 -8.89 -29.94
N PRO A 675 17.22 -9.35 -31.21
CA PRO A 675 16.08 -9.16 -32.10
C PRO A 675 14.77 -9.75 -31.57
N GLU A 676 14.85 -10.88 -30.89
CA GLU A 676 13.67 -11.55 -30.29
C GLU A 676 13.02 -10.74 -29.16
N ASN A 677 13.74 -9.84 -28.51
CA ASN A 677 13.27 -8.96 -27.44
C ASN A 677 12.97 -7.54 -27.92
N GLU A 678 13.15 -7.22 -29.22
CA GLU A 678 12.93 -5.87 -29.77
C GLU A 678 11.52 -5.33 -29.44
N VAL A 679 10.52 -6.18 -29.52
CA VAL A 679 9.13 -5.80 -29.22
C VAL A 679 8.98 -5.34 -27.76
N LEU A 680 9.67 -5.99 -26.83
CA LEU A 680 9.62 -5.66 -25.41
C LEU A 680 10.23 -4.29 -25.15
N TRP A 681 11.40 -4.04 -25.71
CA TRP A 681 12.12 -2.78 -25.50
C TRP A 681 11.43 -1.59 -26.16
N ARG A 682 10.85 -1.79 -27.36
CA ARG A 682 10.03 -0.78 -28.03
C ARG A 682 8.78 -0.42 -27.21
N GLN A 683 8.07 -1.43 -26.68
CA GLN A 683 6.90 -1.21 -25.83
C GLN A 683 7.28 -0.51 -24.52
N LEU A 684 8.37 -0.92 -23.88
CA LEU A 684 8.87 -0.28 -22.64
C LEU A 684 9.19 1.20 -22.90
N GLN A 685 9.83 1.55 -24.01
CA GLN A 685 10.12 2.95 -24.39
C GLN A 685 8.85 3.76 -24.64
N ALA A 686 7.84 3.15 -25.27
CA ALA A 686 6.55 3.80 -25.48
C ALA A 686 5.84 4.12 -24.17
N LEU A 687 5.85 3.19 -23.21
CA LEU A 687 5.29 3.39 -21.87
C LEU A 687 6.03 4.47 -21.08
N GLN A 688 7.35 4.55 -21.18
CA GLN A 688 8.15 5.58 -20.50
C GLN A 688 7.89 7.01 -21.01
N LYS A 689 7.46 7.18 -22.25
CA LYS A 689 7.10 8.49 -22.82
C LYS A 689 5.74 8.98 -22.36
N THR A 690 4.84 8.09 -21.99
CA THR A 690 3.44 8.40 -21.63
C THR A 690 3.21 8.43 -20.12
N HIS A 691 4.05 7.77 -19.35
CA HIS A 691 3.93 7.66 -17.88
C HIS A 691 5.19 8.16 -17.17
N VAL A 692 5.02 8.53 -15.90
CA VAL A 692 6.13 8.90 -15.01
C VAL A 692 7.19 7.79 -15.00
N ASN A 693 8.45 8.17 -15.11
CA ASN A 693 9.57 7.22 -15.08
C ASN A 693 9.70 6.61 -13.67
N TRP A 694 9.07 5.47 -13.45
CA TRP A 694 9.01 4.71 -12.20
C TRP A 694 10.40 4.44 -11.59
N ALA A 695 11.40 4.29 -12.45
CA ALA A 695 12.76 4.01 -12.03
C ALA A 695 13.52 5.23 -11.50
N ALA A 696 13.05 6.43 -11.77
CA ALA A 696 13.69 7.68 -11.29
C ALA A 696 13.18 8.11 -9.91
N ILE A 697 12.16 7.43 -9.37
CA ILE A 697 11.45 7.82 -8.14
C ILE A 697 11.90 6.98 -6.92
N SER A 698 12.55 5.84 -7.13
CA SER A 698 13.06 4.94 -6.08
C SER A 698 14.42 5.34 -5.50
#